data_ce66ae055c8c6a5b40db623c6ec6e499
#
_entry.id   ce66ae055c8c6a5b40db623c6ec6e499
#
_cell.length_a   1.000
_cell.length_b   1.000
_cell.length_c   1.000
_cell.angle_alpha   90.00
_cell.angle_beta   90.00
_cell.angle_gamma   90.00
#
_symmetry.space_group_name_H-M   'P 1'
#
loop_
_entity.id
_entity.type
_entity.pdbx_description
1 polymer ?
#
loop_
_entity_poly.entity_id
_entity_poly.type
_entity_poly.pdbx_seq_one_letter_code
_entity_poly.pdbx_strand_id
1 'polypeptide(L)'
;MKPSHILPLAALIGSIFGNPVFAADAAASETAPAQTELKQVTVKGHRNAPAAVERVNLGRIQQEMIRDNKDLVRYSTDVGLSDSGRHQKGFAIRGVEGNRVGVSIDGVSLPDSEENSLYARYGNFNSSRLSIDPELVRNIDIVKGADSFNTGSGALGGGVNYQTLQGRDLLLPERQFGVMMKNGYSSRNREWTNTVGFGIDNGSVDAALLYSQRRGHETESAGNRGYAVEGAGSGANIRGSARGIPDPSQHKYHSFLAKIGYQINENHRIGASLNGQQGHNYTNEESYNLMTSAWREADDVNRRRNANLFYEWTPQSGWLSLVKADIDYQRTKVAAINYKGLFPTNYTTWETEYGKKEVGEIYNRSMDTRFKRITLRLDSQPLQLGGQHRLSFKTFASQRDFENLNRDDYYFSGRVSRTTSTIQHPVKTTNYGFSLSDQIQWNNVFSSRAGIRYDHTKMTPQQLNADCHACDKTPPAPNTYSGWSGFAGLAAQLNQAWRVGYDITSGYRVPNASEVYFTYNHGSGNWLPNPNLKAERSNTHTLSLQGRGEKGMLDANLYQSNYRNFLSEEQKLTASGEPGCTQMDYYYGLCSDPYTEKLDWQMQNIDKARIRGIELTGRLNLDKVVSFVPEGWKLFGSVGYAKSKLSGDNSLLSTQPLKVIAGIDYESPSEKWGVFSRLTYLGAKKAKDAQYTVYENNGWGTPLQKKVQDYPWLNKSAYVFDMYGFYKPVKNLTLRAGVYNLFNRKYTTWDSLRGLYSYSTTNAVDRDGKGLERYRAPGRNYAVSLEWKF
;
A
#
# COMPACT_ATOMS: atom_id res chain seq x y z
N MET A 1 -20.90 13.79 22.04
CA MET A 1 -20.91 15.05 21.28
C MET A 1 -22.25 15.14 20.56
N LYS A 2 -22.99 16.18 20.79
CA LYS A 2 -24.33 16.43 20.20
C LYS A 2 -24.20 16.68 18.67
N PRO A 3 -25.13 16.23 17.82
CA PRO A 3 -25.00 16.28 16.36
C PRO A 3 -25.27 17.64 15.71
N SER A 4 -25.14 18.73 16.42
CA SER A 4 -25.65 20.06 16.01
C SER A 4 -24.70 20.92 15.14
N HIS A 5 -23.48 20.44 14.79
CA HIS A 5 -22.49 21.22 14.02
C HIS A 5 -22.21 20.77 12.59
N ILE A 6 -22.91 19.75 12.11
CA ILE A 6 -22.69 19.22 10.73
C ILE A 6 -23.73 19.80 9.73
N LEU A 7 -24.87 20.24 10.21
CA LEU A 7 -25.95 20.78 9.36
C LEU A 7 -25.65 22.07 8.58
N PRO A 8 -24.84 23.03 9.07
CA PRO A 8 -24.62 24.25 8.27
C PRO A 8 -23.76 24.07 7.03
N LEU A 9 -22.87 23.06 7.01
CA LEU A 9 -22.01 22.83 5.84
C LEU A 9 -22.79 22.17 4.70
N ALA A 10 -23.71 21.26 5.00
CA ALA A 10 -24.57 20.61 4.02
C ALA A 10 -25.59 21.59 3.39
N ALA A 11 -26.11 22.54 4.17
CA ALA A 11 -27.01 23.57 3.67
C ALA A 11 -26.33 24.61 2.77
N LEU A 12 -25.07 24.95 3.07
CA LEU A 12 -24.27 25.86 2.24
C LEU A 12 -23.91 25.20 0.88
N ILE A 13 -23.64 23.90 0.85
CA ILE A 13 -23.32 23.16 -0.37
C ILE A 13 -24.57 23.01 -1.25
N GLY A 14 -25.73 22.77 -0.68
CA GLY A 14 -27.01 22.68 -1.39
C GLY A 14 -27.40 23.99 -2.08
N SER A 15 -27.13 25.15 -1.48
CA SER A 15 -27.47 26.47 -2.04
C SER A 15 -26.52 26.92 -3.17
N ILE A 16 -25.30 26.39 -3.24
CA ILE A 16 -24.33 26.75 -4.27
C ILE A 16 -24.67 26.10 -5.64
N PHE A 17 -25.29 24.92 -5.63
CA PHE A 17 -25.62 24.16 -6.83
C PHE A 17 -27.10 24.21 -7.26
N GLY A 18 -27.95 24.92 -6.54
CA GLY A 18 -29.39 24.84 -6.63
C GLY A 18 -30.10 25.98 -7.37
N ASN A 19 -29.75 26.37 -8.61
CA ASN A 19 -30.67 27.13 -9.48
C ASN A 19 -30.41 26.82 -10.96
N PRO A 20 -31.39 26.35 -11.72
CA PRO A 20 -31.29 26.25 -13.17
C PRO A 20 -31.52 27.62 -13.80
N VAL A 21 -30.53 28.19 -14.45
CA VAL A 21 -30.72 29.29 -15.36
C VAL A 21 -31.05 28.72 -16.76
N PHE A 22 -32.28 28.93 -17.19
CA PHE A 22 -32.68 28.74 -18.58
C PHE A 22 -31.98 29.81 -19.43
N ALA A 23 -31.14 29.45 -20.37
CA ALA A 23 -30.72 30.31 -21.46
C ALA A 23 -31.25 29.71 -22.77
N ALA A 24 -32.05 30.50 -23.43
CA ALA A 24 -32.67 30.23 -24.71
C ALA A 24 -31.67 30.39 -25.87
N ASP A 25 -31.96 29.71 -26.95
CA ASP A 25 -31.29 29.64 -28.25
C ASP A 25 -30.75 30.99 -28.81
N ALA A 26 -29.54 30.93 -29.34
CA ALA A 26 -29.21 31.74 -30.51
C ALA A 26 -28.21 30.98 -31.40
N ALA A 27 -28.69 30.54 -32.54
CA ALA A 27 -27.90 29.99 -33.62
C ALA A 27 -27.07 31.12 -34.31
N ALA A 28 -25.79 30.88 -34.46
CA ALA A 28 -24.98 31.53 -35.47
C ALA A 28 -23.93 30.57 -36.00
N SER A 29 -24.07 30.25 -37.27
CA SER A 29 -23.15 29.48 -38.08
C SER A 29 -21.91 30.27 -38.39
N GLU A 30 -20.72 29.76 -38.05
CA GLU A 30 -19.50 30.07 -38.78
C GLU A 30 -18.68 28.79 -38.95
N THR A 31 -18.44 28.49 -40.22
CA THR A 31 -17.62 27.38 -40.71
C THR A 31 -16.16 27.65 -40.44
N ALA A 32 -15.58 26.93 -39.47
CA ALA A 32 -14.14 26.81 -39.27
C ALA A 32 -13.63 25.54 -40.00
N PRO A 33 -12.40 25.53 -40.53
CA PRO A 33 -11.88 24.41 -41.31
C PRO A 33 -11.73 23.16 -40.46
N ALA A 34 -12.06 22.02 -41.06
CA ALA A 34 -12.03 20.70 -40.43
C ALA A 34 -10.63 20.42 -39.82
N GLN A 35 -10.54 20.53 -38.53
CA GLN A 35 -9.46 19.87 -37.77
C GLN A 35 -9.71 18.37 -37.84
N THR A 36 -8.77 17.65 -38.45
CA THR A 36 -8.72 16.20 -38.40
C THR A 36 -8.44 15.82 -36.94
N GLU A 37 -9.50 15.59 -36.16
CA GLU A 37 -9.35 14.98 -34.84
C GLU A 37 -8.76 13.59 -35.04
N LEU A 38 -7.48 13.45 -34.73
CA LEU A 38 -6.86 12.15 -34.53
C LEU A 38 -7.69 11.43 -33.45
N LYS A 39 -8.39 10.37 -33.84
CA LYS A 39 -9.14 9.52 -32.92
C LYS A 39 -8.20 9.10 -31.81
N GLN A 40 -8.36 9.72 -30.67
CA GLN A 40 -7.72 9.28 -29.44
C GLN A 40 -8.21 7.85 -29.22
N VAL A 41 -7.34 6.86 -29.44
CA VAL A 41 -7.60 5.47 -29.05
C VAL A 41 -7.55 5.43 -27.54
N THR A 42 -8.60 5.94 -26.94
CA THR A 42 -8.86 5.73 -25.52
C THR A 42 -9.22 4.26 -25.42
N VAL A 43 -8.29 3.43 -24.99
CA VAL A 43 -8.62 2.10 -24.49
C VAL A 43 -9.52 2.33 -23.27
N LYS A 44 -10.80 2.51 -23.51
CA LYS A 44 -11.85 2.51 -22.50
C LYS A 44 -12.00 1.08 -22.02
N GLY A 45 -11.00 0.59 -21.29
CA GLY A 45 -11.22 -0.51 -20.39
C GLY A 45 -12.34 -0.06 -19.45
N HIS A 46 -13.56 -0.50 -19.71
CA HIS A 46 -14.68 -0.30 -18.78
C HIS A 46 -14.38 -1.11 -17.54
N ARG A 47 -13.60 -0.49 -16.63
CA ARG A 47 -13.41 -1.01 -15.32
C ARG A 47 -14.76 -0.87 -14.64
N ASN A 48 -15.34 -1.98 -14.20
CA ASN A 48 -16.49 -1.98 -13.30
C ASN A 48 -16.02 -1.44 -11.94
N ALA A 49 -15.74 -0.14 -11.92
CA ALA A 49 -15.19 0.51 -10.74
C ALA A 49 -16.22 0.49 -9.62
N PRO A 50 -15.82 0.13 -8.38
CA PRO A 50 -16.61 0.36 -7.19
C PRO A 50 -17.00 1.84 -7.08
N ALA A 51 -18.03 2.15 -6.29
CA ALA A 51 -18.54 3.51 -6.13
C ALA A 51 -17.51 4.53 -5.64
N ALA A 52 -16.50 4.08 -4.88
CA ALA A 52 -15.50 4.96 -4.29
C ALA A 52 -14.10 4.64 -4.86
N VAL A 53 -13.68 5.40 -5.87
CA VAL A 53 -12.33 5.32 -6.44
C VAL A 53 -11.70 6.70 -6.40
N GLU A 54 -10.57 6.81 -5.71
CA GLU A 54 -9.71 7.98 -5.78
C GLU A 54 -8.70 7.77 -6.92
N ARG A 55 -8.77 8.62 -7.95
CA ARG A 55 -7.86 8.56 -9.09
C ARG A 55 -6.76 9.59 -8.96
N VAL A 56 -5.52 9.14 -9.02
CA VAL A 56 -4.31 9.95 -9.04
C VAL A 56 -3.68 9.82 -10.42
N ASN A 57 -4.00 10.75 -11.31
CA ASN A 57 -3.49 10.79 -12.67
C ASN A 57 -2.06 11.37 -12.74
N LEU A 58 -1.42 11.29 -13.91
CA LEU A 58 -0.07 11.79 -14.15
C LEU A 58 0.11 13.25 -13.73
N GLY A 59 -0.87 14.12 -14.05
CA GLY A 59 -0.84 15.53 -13.65
C GLY A 59 -0.75 15.70 -12.13
N ARG A 60 -1.57 14.97 -11.38
CA ARG A 60 -1.55 14.98 -9.92
C ARG A 60 -0.27 14.36 -9.35
N ILE A 61 0.23 13.25 -9.93
CA ILE A 61 1.51 12.63 -9.52
C ILE A 61 2.64 13.66 -9.61
N GLN A 62 2.65 14.42 -10.71
CA GLN A 62 3.68 15.43 -10.97
C GLN A 62 3.50 16.70 -10.13
N GLN A 63 2.28 17.23 -10.01
CA GLN A 63 1.99 18.46 -9.25
C GLN A 63 2.24 18.30 -7.77
N GLU A 64 1.76 17.22 -7.16
CA GLU A 64 1.96 16.91 -5.74
C GLU A 64 3.36 16.36 -5.45
N MET A 65 4.20 16.18 -6.50
CA MET A 65 5.52 15.55 -6.44
C MET A 65 5.51 14.25 -5.64
N ILE A 66 4.63 13.30 -6.05
CA ILE A 66 4.51 11.99 -5.45
C ILE A 66 5.75 11.17 -5.83
N ARG A 67 6.62 10.89 -4.87
CA ARG A 67 7.89 10.18 -5.04
C ARG A 67 7.85 8.77 -4.51
N ASP A 68 6.95 8.51 -3.56
CA ASP A 68 6.77 7.21 -2.92
C ASP A 68 5.32 7.03 -2.44
N ASN A 69 5.04 5.90 -1.84
CA ASN A 69 3.71 5.59 -1.32
C ASN A 69 3.31 6.46 -0.11
N LYS A 70 4.26 7.05 0.64
CA LYS A 70 3.95 7.99 1.72
C LYS A 70 3.42 9.30 1.13
N ASP A 71 4.02 9.76 0.05
CA ASP A 71 3.54 10.93 -0.67
C ASP A 71 2.17 10.65 -1.32
N LEU A 72 1.94 9.43 -1.85
CA LEU A 72 0.66 9.02 -2.44
C LEU A 72 -0.50 9.15 -1.45
N VAL A 73 -0.31 8.72 -0.19
CA VAL A 73 -1.38 8.76 0.83
C VAL A 73 -1.42 10.06 1.61
N ARG A 74 -0.51 10.99 1.35
CA ARG A 74 -0.40 12.27 2.09
C ARG A 74 -1.71 13.04 2.11
N TYR A 75 -2.37 13.16 0.97
CA TYR A 75 -3.62 13.91 0.82
C TYR A 75 -4.84 13.01 0.56
N SER A 76 -4.72 11.71 0.80
CA SER A 76 -5.84 10.79 0.81
C SER A 76 -6.44 10.68 2.22
N THR A 77 -7.75 10.56 2.30
CA THR A 77 -8.47 10.30 3.54
C THR A 77 -8.83 8.82 3.64
N ASP A 78 -8.82 8.29 4.88
CA ASP A 78 -9.11 6.88 5.19
C ASP A 78 -8.20 5.86 4.46
N VAL A 79 -7.03 6.35 4.05
CA VAL A 79 -5.94 5.56 3.50
C VAL A 79 -4.68 5.88 4.29
N GLY A 80 -3.96 4.84 4.72
CA GLY A 80 -2.73 4.96 5.48
C GLY A 80 -1.66 4.01 4.94
N LEU A 81 -0.47 4.17 5.47
CA LEU A 81 0.66 3.30 5.21
C LEU A 81 1.42 3.11 6.53
N SER A 82 1.43 1.89 7.06
CA SER A 82 2.22 1.60 8.25
C SER A 82 3.69 1.92 8.00
N ASP A 83 4.25 2.76 8.85
CA ASP A 83 5.60 3.30 8.70
C ASP A 83 6.31 3.41 10.04
N SER A 84 6.79 2.31 10.55
CA SER A 84 7.60 2.24 11.77
C SER A 84 9.08 2.04 11.40
N GLY A 85 9.69 3.04 10.79
CA GLY A 85 11.08 2.99 10.38
C GLY A 85 11.31 1.96 9.26
N ARG A 86 12.13 0.93 9.53
CA ARG A 86 12.47 -0.12 8.57
C ARG A 86 11.28 -1.01 8.19
N HIS A 87 10.23 -1.11 9.03
CA HIS A 87 9.13 -2.04 8.83
C HIS A 87 7.87 -1.35 8.30
N GLN A 88 7.35 -1.84 7.18
CA GLN A 88 6.13 -1.37 6.56
C GLN A 88 5.19 -2.55 6.31
N LYS A 89 3.95 -2.44 6.77
CA LYS A 89 2.93 -3.50 6.60
C LYS A 89 2.09 -3.39 5.32
N GLY A 90 2.35 -2.38 4.51
CA GLY A 90 1.58 -2.10 3.30
C GLY A 90 0.49 -1.06 3.50
N PHE A 91 -0.33 -0.88 2.45
CA PHE A 91 -1.45 0.05 2.50
C PHE A 91 -2.51 -0.40 3.50
N ALA A 92 -3.07 0.57 4.21
CA ALA A 92 -4.28 0.43 4.99
C ALA A 92 -5.41 1.21 4.31
N ILE A 93 -6.50 0.57 3.93
CA ILE A 93 -7.67 1.20 3.32
C ILE A 93 -8.89 0.87 4.17
N ARG A 94 -9.63 1.92 4.60
CA ARG A 94 -10.83 1.75 5.43
C ARG A 94 -10.61 0.78 6.60
N GLY A 95 -9.44 0.87 7.26
CA GLY A 95 -9.12 0.13 8.48
C GLY A 95 -8.69 -1.33 8.31
N VAL A 96 -8.44 -1.82 7.11
CA VAL A 96 -7.76 -3.11 6.87
C VAL A 96 -6.48 -2.90 6.07
N GLU A 97 -5.48 -3.76 6.29
CA GLU A 97 -4.13 -3.58 5.76
C GLU A 97 -3.48 -4.88 5.25
N GLY A 98 -2.28 -4.74 4.71
CA GLY A 98 -1.44 -5.85 4.29
C GLY A 98 -2.06 -6.60 3.12
N ASN A 99 -2.15 -7.92 3.23
CA ASN A 99 -2.69 -8.80 2.20
C ASN A 99 -4.20 -8.65 1.94
N ARG A 100 -4.92 -7.85 2.76
CA ARG A 100 -6.33 -7.50 2.56
C ARG A 100 -6.54 -6.30 1.63
N VAL A 101 -5.46 -5.65 1.20
CA VAL A 101 -5.47 -4.61 0.19
C VAL A 101 -4.80 -5.15 -1.07
N GLY A 102 -5.54 -5.20 -2.17
CA GLY A 102 -4.99 -5.62 -3.46
C GLY A 102 -4.00 -4.59 -3.99
N VAL A 103 -2.88 -5.04 -4.56
CA VAL A 103 -1.94 -4.16 -5.28
C VAL A 103 -1.68 -4.76 -6.64
N SER A 104 -1.80 -3.96 -7.70
CA SER A 104 -1.56 -4.44 -9.07
C SER A 104 -0.83 -3.41 -9.92
N ILE A 105 -0.10 -3.90 -10.93
CA ILE A 105 0.54 -3.10 -11.97
C ILE A 105 0.05 -3.61 -13.31
N ASP A 106 -0.49 -2.71 -14.13
CA ASP A 106 -1.08 -3.03 -15.45
C ASP A 106 -2.04 -4.24 -15.42
N GLY A 107 -2.80 -4.39 -14.30
CA GLY A 107 -3.76 -5.48 -14.12
C GLY A 107 -3.16 -6.80 -13.64
N VAL A 108 -1.85 -6.87 -13.38
CA VAL A 108 -1.19 -8.03 -12.76
C VAL A 108 -1.06 -7.80 -11.27
N SER A 109 -1.72 -8.63 -10.47
CA SER A 109 -1.65 -8.56 -9.01
C SER A 109 -0.25 -8.89 -8.51
N LEU A 110 0.28 -8.07 -7.59
CA LEU A 110 1.50 -8.38 -6.88
C LEU A 110 1.23 -9.52 -5.87
N PRO A 111 2.20 -10.39 -5.61
CA PRO A 111 2.04 -11.49 -4.66
C PRO A 111 1.80 -10.95 -3.25
N ASP A 112 1.13 -11.76 -2.45
CA ASP A 112 0.97 -11.49 -1.04
C ASP A 112 2.34 -11.44 -0.34
N SER A 113 2.42 -10.68 0.73
CA SER A 113 3.54 -10.77 1.64
C SER A 113 3.41 -12.06 2.44
N GLU A 114 4.43 -12.89 2.38
CA GLU A 114 4.54 -14.13 3.15
C GLU A 114 5.23 -13.91 4.50
N GLU A 115 5.31 -12.65 4.94
CA GLU A 115 5.87 -12.26 6.23
C GLU A 115 4.91 -12.61 7.36
N ASN A 116 5.41 -13.27 8.39
CA ASN A 116 4.75 -13.48 9.67
C ASN A 116 5.46 -12.69 10.78
N SER A 117 4.95 -12.76 12.03
CA SER A 117 5.49 -11.96 13.14
C SER A 117 6.96 -12.27 13.46
N LEU A 118 7.43 -13.50 13.24
CA LEU A 118 8.82 -13.88 13.46
C LEU A 118 9.76 -13.12 12.52
N TYR A 119 9.36 -12.95 11.25
CA TYR A 119 10.19 -12.27 10.25
C TYR A 119 10.29 -10.75 10.44
N ALA A 120 9.34 -10.15 11.16
CA ALA A 120 9.38 -8.72 11.46
C ALA A 120 10.70 -8.26 12.10
N ARG A 121 11.42 -9.15 12.78
CA ARG A 121 12.73 -8.84 13.38
C ARG A 121 13.91 -8.86 12.38
N TYR A 122 13.72 -9.37 11.16
CA TYR A 122 14.80 -9.52 10.20
C TYR A 122 14.77 -8.48 9.08
N GLY A 123 13.62 -7.94 8.73
CA GLY A 123 13.56 -6.93 7.70
C GLY A 123 12.16 -6.64 7.17
N ASN A 124 12.10 -5.87 6.09
CA ASN A 124 10.86 -5.50 5.42
C ASN A 124 10.61 -6.38 4.20
N PHE A 125 9.79 -7.42 4.34
CA PHE A 125 9.40 -8.31 3.25
C PHE A 125 8.16 -7.82 2.46
N ASN A 126 7.49 -6.76 2.91
CA ASN A 126 6.42 -6.09 2.16
C ASN A 126 6.95 -5.17 1.04
N SER A 127 8.24 -4.96 0.96
CA SER A 127 8.86 -4.04 0.00
C SER A 127 8.52 -4.38 -1.45
N SER A 128 8.30 -5.65 -1.81
CA SER A 128 7.89 -6.05 -3.15
C SER A 128 6.53 -5.48 -3.58
N ARG A 129 5.61 -5.24 -2.62
CA ARG A 129 4.28 -4.68 -2.85
C ARG A 129 4.27 -3.15 -2.79
N LEU A 130 5.26 -2.56 -2.15
CA LEU A 130 5.34 -1.11 -1.92
C LEU A 130 6.37 -0.43 -2.83
N SER A 131 7.29 -1.19 -3.41
CA SER A 131 8.36 -0.65 -4.26
C SER A 131 7.90 -0.50 -5.69
N ILE A 132 6.99 0.45 -5.93
CA ILE A 132 6.57 0.86 -7.26
C ILE A 132 7.02 2.30 -7.45
N ASP A 133 7.93 2.52 -8.38
CA ASP A 133 8.45 3.85 -8.67
C ASP A 133 7.40 4.69 -9.38
N PRO A 134 6.92 5.79 -8.79
CA PRO A 134 5.96 6.67 -9.43
C PRO A 134 6.41 7.27 -10.76
N GLU A 135 7.73 7.29 -11.03
CA GLU A 135 8.26 7.75 -12.31
C GLU A 135 7.85 6.85 -13.48
N LEU A 136 7.49 5.60 -13.24
CA LEU A 136 6.99 4.67 -14.26
C LEU A 136 5.48 4.77 -14.48
N VAL A 137 4.75 5.58 -13.70
CA VAL A 137 3.30 5.47 -13.52
C VAL A 137 2.57 6.68 -14.11
N ARG A 138 1.50 6.43 -14.88
CA ARG A 138 0.59 7.45 -15.42
C ARG A 138 -0.69 7.65 -14.61
N ASN A 139 -1.13 6.57 -13.93
CA ASN A 139 -2.38 6.61 -13.17
C ASN A 139 -2.33 5.60 -12.01
N ILE A 140 -2.87 6.01 -10.88
CA ILE A 140 -3.04 5.17 -9.69
C ILE A 140 -4.50 5.26 -9.28
N ASP A 141 -5.20 4.13 -9.29
CA ASP A 141 -6.57 4.04 -8.79
C ASP A 141 -6.53 3.43 -7.39
N ILE A 142 -6.92 4.21 -6.39
CA ILE A 142 -7.12 3.73 -5.02
C ILE A 142 -8.61 3.41 -4.88
N VAL A 143 -8.92 2.11 -4.93
CA VAL A 143 -10.28 1.59 -4.79
C VAL A 143 -10.58 1.39 -3.31
N LYS A 144 -11.63 2.02 -2.81
CA LYS A 144 -12.04 1.97 -1.41
C LYS A 144 -13.30 1.10 -1.26
N GLY A 145 -13.17 -0.01 -0.56
CA GLY A 145 -14.15 -1.10 -0.49
C GLY A 145 -13.73 -2.34 -1.26
N ALA A 146 -14.41 -3.47 -1.06
CA ALA A 146 -14.03 -4.74 -1.65
C ALA A 146 -13.91 -4.67 -3.18
N ASP A 147 -12.80 -5.18 -3.74
CA ASP A 147 -12.48 -5.16 -5.17
C ASP A 147 -12.03 -6.54 -5.71
N SER A 148 -12.40 -7.62 -5.03
CA SER A 148 -12.00 -8.97 -5.45
C SER A 148 -12.58 -9.37 -6.80
N PHE A 149 -13.67 -8.76 -7.24
CA PHE A 149 -14.19 -8.96 -8.59
C PHE A 149 -13.15 -8.61 -9.67
N ASN A 150 -12.46 -7.49 -9.54
CA ASN A 150 -11.46 -7.04 -10.52
C ASN A 150 -10.09 -7.69 -10.31
N THR A 151 -9.64 -7.80 -9.08
CA THR A 151 -8.26 -8.18 -8.74
C THR A 151 -8.11 -9.65 -8.35
N GLY A 152 -9.20 -10.35 -8.01
CA GLY A 152 -9.19 -11.70 -7.44
C GLY A 152 -9.00 -11.69 -5.93
N SER A 153 -8.45 -12.78 -5.40
CA SER A 153 -8.15 -12.92 -3.98
C SER A 153 -7.29 -11.76 -3.45
N GLY A 154 -7.63 -11.22 -2.27
CA GLY A 154 -6.79 -10.30 -1.51
C GLY A 154 -7.27 -8.85 -1.41
N ALA A 155 -8.28 -8.43 -2.17
CA ALA A 155 -8.80 -7.05 -2.11
C ALA A 155 -10.08 -6.95 -1.26
N LEU A 156 -9.97 -7.28 0.02
CA LEU A 156 -11.10 -7.25 0.96
C LEU A 156 -11.51 -5.83 1.36
N GLY A 157 -10.54 -4.95 1.57
CA GLY A 157 -10.75 -3.55 1.97
C GLY A 157 -10.63 -2.58 0.81
N GLY A 158 -10.09 -3.02 -0.31
CA GLY A 158 -9.85 -2.22 -1.48
C GLY A 158 -8.58 -2.59 -2.22
N GLY A 159 -8.14 -1.72 -3.12
CA GLY A 159 -6.94 -1.97 -3.89
C GLY A 159 -6.24 -0.70 -4.37
N VAL A 160 -4.96 -0.82 -4.64
CA VAL A 160 -4.14 0.22 -5.26
C VAL A 160 -3.62 -0.31 -6.59
N ASN A 161 -4.09 0.29 -7.67
CA ASN A 161 -3.86 -0.22 -9.02
C ASN A 161 -3.06 0.80 -9.82
N TYR A 162 -1.84 0.42 -10.16
CA TYR A 162 -0.91 1.24 -10.91
C TYR A 162 -1.01 0.94 -12.41
N GLN A 163 -1.02 1.97 -13.21
CA GLN A 163 -0.93 1.88 -14.66
C GLN A 163 0.37 2.56 -15.11
N THR A 164 1.21 1.85 -15.85
CA THR A 164 2.48 2.39 -16.33
C THR A 164 2.30 3.34 -17.51
N LEU A 165 3.30 4.21 -17.70
CA LEU A 165 3.37 5.16 -18.81
C LEU A 165 3.24 4.47 -20.16
N GLN A 166 2.75 5.23 -21.13
CA GLN A 166 2.69 4.90 -22.56
C GLN A 166 3.59 5.87 -23.33
N GLY A 167 3.87 5.59 -24.60
CA GLY A 167 4.67 6.44 -25.45
C GLY A 167 4.22 7.89 -25.44
N ARG A 168 2.93 8.12 -25.58
CA ARG A 168 2.31 9.45 -25.59
C ARG A 168 2.59 10.29 -24.34
N ASP A 169 2.69 9.66 -23.16
CA ASP A 169 2.94 10.37 -21.90
C ASP A 169 4.33 11.04 -21.84
N LEU A 170 5.27 10.55 -22.66
CA LEU A 170 6.64 11.06 -22.74
C LEU A 170 6.83 12.16 -23.79
N LEU A 171 5.82 12.41 -24.62
CA LEU A 171 5.89 13.32 -25.75
C LEU A 171 5.39 14.73 -25.40
N LEU A 172 5.86 15.71 -26.15
CA LEU A 172 5.17 17.00 -26.28
C LEU A 172 3.89 16.83 -27.11
N PRO A 173 2.88 17.70 -26.93
CA PRO A 173 1.74 17.76 -27.84
C PRO A 173 2.20 17.81 -29.30
N GLU A 174 1.46 17.13 -30.20
CA GLU A 174 1.73 17.08 -31.65
C GLU A 174 3.03 16.38 -32.10
N ARG A 175 3.89 15.94 -31.17
CA ARG A 175 5.06 15.13 -31.52
C ARG A 175 4.72 13.64 -31.53
N GLN A 176 5.32 12.92 -32.49
CA GLN A 176 5.18 11.46 -32.64
C GLN A 176 6.31 10.68 -31.95
N PHE A 177 7.41 11.34 -31.65
CA PHE A 177 8.54 10.80 -30.88
C PHE A 177 9.16 11.88 -30.01
N GLY A 178 9.82 11.49 -28.96
CA GLY A 178 10.48 12.44 -28.07
C GLY A 178 11.26 11.77 -26.95
N VAL A 179 12.02 12.60 -26.27
CA VAL A 179 12.82 12.23 -25.09
C VAL A 179 12.37 13.08 -23.92
N MET A 180 12.26 12.45 -22.75
CA MET A 180 12.01 13.12 -21.48
C MET A 180 13.22 12.92 -20.56
N MET A 181 13.68 14.01 -19.95
CA MET A 181 14.66 13.98 -18.86
C MET A 181 14.05 14.64 -17.64
N LYS A 182 14.16 14.00 -16.47
CA LYS A 182 13.69 14.54 -15.22
C LYS A 182 14.72 14.33 -14.11
N ASN A 183 15.01 15.40 -13.40
CA ASN A 183 15.85 15.39 -12.21
C ASN A 183 15.05 15.92 -11.03
N GLY A 184 15.17 15.27 -9.88
CA GLY A 184 14.47 15.66 -8.67
C GLY A 184 15.36 15.55 -7.44
N TYR A 185 15.10 16.41 -6.46
CA TYR A 185 15.73 16.35 -5.16
C TYR A 185 14.70 16.52 -4.04
N SER A 186 14.89 15.79 -2.96
CA SER A 186 14.08 15.88 -1.75
C SER A 186 14.98 16.01 -0.51
N SER A 187 14.81 17.07 0.23
CA SER A 187 15.59 17.28 1.47
C SER A 187 15.13 16.39 2.62
N ARG A 188 13.90 15.84 2.56
CA ARG A 188 13.33 14.95 3.60
C ARG A 188 14.22 13.75 3.90
N ASN A 189 14.81 13.19 2.87
CA ASN A 189 15.66 12.00 2.91
C ASN A 189 16.91 12.16 2.04
N ARG A 190 17.27 13.38 1.70
CA ARG A 190 18.43 13.72 0.84
C ARG A 190 18.46 12.87 -0.44
N GLU A 191 17.26 12.63 -1.03
CA GLU A 191 17.09 11.76 -2.19
C GLU A 191 17.22 12.53 -3.50
N TRP A 192 18.07 12.01 -4.39
CA TRP A 192 18.13 12.37 -5.79
C TRP A 192 17.40 11.35 -6.65
N THR A 193 16.57 11.83 -7.57
CA THR A 193 15.88 11.05 -8.60
C THR A 193 16.32 11.52 -9.97
N ASN A 194 16.78 10.60 -10.81
CA ASN A 194 17.17 10.88 -12.19
C ASN A 194 16.41 9.92 -13.10
N THR A 195 15.65 10.47 -14.03
CA THR A 195 14.80 9.70 -14.95
C THR A 195 15.07 10.15 -16.38
N VAL A 196 15.21 9.16 -17.27
CA VAL A 196 15.27 9.37 -18.70
C VAL A 196 14.25 8.46 -19.37
N GLY A 197 13.50 9.01 -20.33
CA GLY A 197 12.49 8.28 -21.07
C GLY A 197 12.53 8.63 -22.55
N PHE A 198 12.15 7.65 -23.38
CA PHE A 198 11.95 7.80 -24.81
C PHE A 198 10.57 7.29 -25.18
N GLY A 199 9.83 8.07 -25.96
CA GLY A 199 8.47 7.74 -26.38
C GLY A 199 8.29 7.81 -27.88
N ILE A 200 7.42 6.94 -28.39
CA ILE A 200 6.90 6.97 -29.77
C ILE A 200 5.39 6.80 -29.68
N ASP A 201 4.66 7.60 -30.46
CA ASP A 201 3.24 7.40 -30.72
C ASP A 201 2.92 8.03 -32.10
N ASN A 202 2.87 7.20 -33.13
CA ASN A 202 2.64 7.60 -34.50
C ASN A 202 1.34 7.01 -35.12
N GLY A 203 0.46 6.49 -34.23
CA GLY A 203 -0.79 5.85 -34.63
C GLY A 203 -0.65 4.35 -34.92
N SER A 204 0.46 3.91 -35.52
CA SER A 204 0.72 2.49 -35.76
C SER A 204 1.55 1.86 -34.63
N VAL A 205 2.48 2.61 -34.05
CA VAL A 205 3.34 2.18 -32.95
C VAL A 205 3.16 3.10 -31.78
N ASP A 206 2.87 2.55 -30.61
CA ASP A 206 2.99 3.19 -29.29
C ASP A 206 4.11 2.49 -28.53
N ALA A 207 5.18 3.21 -28.20
CA ALA A 207 6.30 2.63 -27.46
C ALA A 207 6.82 3.60 -26.39
N ALA A 208 7.15 3.05 -25.23
CA ALA A 208 7.78 3.76 -24.12
C ALA A 208 9.00 2.97 -23.63
N LEU A 209 10.14 3.64 -23.52
CA LEU A 209 11.32 3.15 -22.84
C LEU A 209 11.69 4.15 -21.76
N LEU A 210 11.82 3.70 -20.51
CA LEU A 210 12.13 4.59 -19.40
C LEU A 210 13.02 3.90 -18.38
N TYR A 211 13.97 4.67 -17.87
CA TYR A 211 14.84 4.27 -16.78
C TYR A 211 14.86 5.37 -15.71
N SER A 212 14.72 4.97 -14.45
CA SER A 212 14.78 5.85 -13.29
C SER A 212 15.75 5.30 -12.25
N GLN A 213 16.55 6.18 -11.68
CA GLN A 213 17.45 5.89 -10.58
C GLN A 213 17.15 6.82 -9.41
N ARG A 214 17.09 6.24 -8.21
CA ARG A 214 16.94 6.97 -6.94
C ARG A 214 18.08 6.62 -6.00
N ARG A 215 18.61 7.62 -5.33
CA ARG A 215 19.59 7.46 -4.26
C ARG A 215 19.27 8.44 -3.13
N GLY A 216 19.15 7.94 -1.92
CA GLY A 216 18.82 8.74 -0.76
C GLY A 216 19.21 8.06 0.53
N HIS A 217 18.77 8.64 1.61
CA HIS A 217 19.11 8.27 2.97
C HIS A 217 17.84 8.04 3.81
N GLU A 218 18.01 7.87 5.11
CA GLU A 218 16.90 7.82 6.07
C GLU A 218 16.03 9.08 5.97
N THR A 219 14.74 8.91 6.25
CA THR A 219 13.84 10.06 6.42
C THR A 219 14.15 10.73 7.75
N GLU A 220 14.53 12.00 7.72
CA GLU A 220 14.83 12.79 8.92
C GLU A 220 13.54 12.98 9.75
N SER A 221 13.65 12.86 11.08
CA SER A 221 12.55 13.16 11.99
C SER A 221 12.59 14.64 12.45
N ALA A 222 11.41 15.22 12.73
CA ALA A 222 11.33 16.58 13.23
C ALA A 222 11.86 16.67 14.66
N GLY A 223 12.87 17.50 14.89
CA GLY A 223 13.09 18.05 16.21
C GLY A 223 14.32 17.73 16.98
N ASN A 224 15.21 16.88 16.61
CA ASN A 224 16.53 16.87 17.26
C ASN A 224 17.59 16.35 16.29
N ARG A 225 18.45 17.26 15.87
CA ARG A 225 19.78 16.93 15.34
C ARG A 225 20.78 16.60 16.45
N GLY A 226 20.35 16.66 17.70
CA GLY A 226 21.14 16.41 18.87
C GLY A 226 20.62 15.24 19.69
N TYR A 227 21.46 14.45 20.20
CA TYR A 227 21.27 13.22 20.98
C TYR A 227 20.70 13.45 22.36
N ALA A 228 19.68 14.24 22.52
CA ALA A 228 19.18 14.53 23.86
C ALA A 228 18.13 13.51 24.27
N VAL A 229 18.55 12.40 24.84
CA VAL A 229 17.88 11.82 25.97
C VAL A 229 18.51 12.47 27.22
N GLU A 230 17.69 13.14 28.05
CA GLU A 230 18.16 13.60 29.37
C GLU A 230 18.86 12.45 30.10
N GLY A 231 20.07 12.70 30.58
CA GLY A 231 20.89 11.73 31.28
C GLY A 231 21.89 10.92 30.46
N ALA A 232 21.93 11.06 29.13
CA ALA A 232 23.02 10.53 28.33
C ALA A 232 24.13 11.60 28.26
N GLY A 233 25.35 11.23 28.59
CA GLY A 233 26.50 12.14 28.58
C GLY A 233 26.65 12.85 27.24
N SER A 234 27.13 14.09 27.28
CA SER A 234 27.30 14.94 26.12
C SER A 234 28.21 14.29 25.07
N GLY A 235 27.71 14.13 23.85
CA GLY A 235 28.49 13.72 22.68
C GLY A 235 28.51 12.24 22.35
N ALA A 236 27.88 11.36 23.12
CA ALA A 236 27.77 9.95 22.77
C ALA A 236 26.64 9.71 21.76
N ASN A 237 26.92 8.97 20.69
CA ASN A 237 25.91 8.36 19.85
C ASN A 237 25.06 7.46 20.73
N ILE A 238 23.85 7.90 21.11
CA ILE A 238 22.96 7.06 21.90
C ILE A 238 22.59 5.87 21.02
N ARG A 239 22.94 4.70 21.51
CA ARG A 239 22.61 3.41 20.93
C ARG A 239 21.43 2.81 21.69
N GLY A 240 20.75 1.87 21.04
CA GLY A 240 19.64 1.16 21.65
C GLY A 240 18.29 1.86 21.50
N SER A 241 17.28 1.28 22.15
CA SER A 241 15.86 1.65 21.98
C SER A 241 15.53 3.09 22.37
N ALA A 242 16.34 3.69 23.21
CA ALA A 242 16.18 5.09 23.65
C ALA A 242 16.70 6.13 22.64
N ARG A 243 17.30 5.70 21.52
CA ARG A 243 17.80 6.59 20.48
C ARG A 243 16.68 7.48 19.91
N GLY A 244 16.86 8.80 19.95
CA GLY A 244 15.84 9.79 19.54
C GLY A 244 15.86 10.19 18.06
N ILE A 245 16.91 9.81 17.31
CA ILE A 245 17.04 10.09 15.87
C ILE A 245 16.93 8.80 15.06
N PRO A 246 16.47 8.84 13.79
CA PRO A 246 16.40 7.67 12.93
C PRO A 246 17.76 6.98 12.77
N ASP A 247 17.72 5.68 12.56
CA ASP A 247 18.91 4.91 12.23
C ASP A 247 19.45 5.35 10.88
N PRO A 248 20.79 5.55 10.74
CA PRO A 248 21.38 5.92 9.47
C PRO A 248 21.08 4.88 8.40
N SER A 249 20.57 5.31 7.27
CA SER A 249 20.30 4.42 6.14
C SER A 249 20.69 5.03 4.80
N GLN A 250 20.91 4.16 3.83
CA GLN A 250 21.15 4.51 2.44
C GLN A 250 20.33 3.61 1.54
N HIS A 251 19.57 4.20 0.64
CA HIS A 251 18.83 3.41 -0.33
C HIS A 251 19.24 3.75 -1.76
N LYS A 252 19.17 2.74 -2.61
CA LYS A 252 19.40 2.86 -4.05
C LYS A 252 18.38 2.00 -4.78
N TYR A 253 17.60 2.65 -5.65
CA TYR A 253 16.61 1.99 -6.48
C TYR A 253 16.90 2.24 -7.95
N HIS A 254 16.68 1.20 -8.76
CA HIS A 254 16.71 1.22 -10.22
C HIS A 254 15.38 0.70 -10.72
N SER A 255 14.72 1.46 -11.57
CA SER A 255 13.44 1.12 -12.15
C SER A 255 13.50 1.23 -13.66
N PHE A 256 12.83 0.34 -14.38
CA PHE A 256 12.76 0.37 -15.83
C PHE A 256 11.37 0.03 -16.32
N LEU A 257 11.02 0.59 -17.48
CA LEU A 257 9.83 0.30 -18.26
C LEU A 257 10.23 0.21 -19.74
N ALA A 258 9.82 -0.86 -20.38
CA ALA A 258 9.86 -0.99 -21.84
C ALA A 258 8.49 -1.51 -22.27
N LYS A 259 7.78 -0.76 -23.10
CA LYS A 259 6.45 -1.10 -23.59
C LYS A 259 6.36 -0.80 -25.08
N ILE A 260 5.75 -1.70 -25.83
CA ILE A 260 5.47 -1.51 -27.24
C ILE A 260 4.10 -2.07 -27.57
N GLY A 261 3.34 -1.31 -28.32
CA GLY A 261 2.09 -1.74 -28.96
C GLY A 261 2.20 -1.45 -30.46
N TYR A 262 1.79 -2.41 -31.28
CA TYR A 262 1.77 -2.30 -32.72
C TYR A 262 0.36 -2.56 -33.26
N GLN A 263 -0.18 -1.59 -33.97
CA GLN A 263 -1.46 -1.69 -34.68
C GLN A 263 -1.21 -2.36 -36.03
N ILE A 264 -1.59 -3.66 -36.14
CA ILE A 264 -1.41 -4.43 -37.37
C ILE A 264 -2.33 -3.87 -38.48
N ASN A 265 -3.57 -3.60 -38.09
CA ASN A 265 -4.59 -2.94 -38.91
C ASN A 265 -5.64 -2.31 -37.99
N GLU A 266 -6.71 -1.75 -38.52
CA GLU A 266 -7.76 -1.08 -37.75
C GLU A 266 -8.38 -1.92 -36.62
N ASN A 267 -8.33 -3.26 -36.74
CA ASN A 267 -9.00 -4.17 -35.85
C ASN A 267 -8.04 -4.95 -34.93
N HIS A 268 -6.77 -5.11 -35.32
CA HIS A 268 -5.83 -6.01 -34.66
C HIS A 268 -4.63 -5.27 -34.11
N ARG A 269 -4.37 -5.46 -32.83
CA ARG A 269 -3.23 -4.89 -32.11
C ARG A 269 -2.52 -5.96 -31.31
N ILE A 270 -1.19 -5.93 -31.33
CA ILE A 270 -0.34 -6.76 -30.49
C ILE A 270 0.59 -5.87 -29.66
N GLY A 271 1.11 -6.38 -28.58
CA GLY A 271 2.13 -5.66 -27.85
C GLY A 271 2.77 -6.46 -26.74
N ALA A 272 3.83 -5.85 -26.21
CA ALA A 272 4.60 -6.41 -25.12
C ALA A 272 4.98 -5.33 -24.11
N SER A 273 5.11 -5.71 -22.85
CA SER A 273 5.64 -4.82 -21.82
C SER A 273 6.59 -5.56 -20.89
N LEU A 274 7.65 -4.85 -20.51
CA LEU A 274 8.58 -5.26 -19.46
C LEU A 274 8.68 -4.11 -18.47
N ASN A 275 8.51 -4.37 -17.20
CA ASN A 275 8.78 -3.39 -16.16
C ASN A 275 9.41 -4.06 -14.96
N GLY A 276 10.18 -3.30 -14.22
CA GLY A 276 10.82 -3.85 -13.05
C GLY A 276 11.44 -2.78 -12.16
N GLN A 277 11.79 -3.24 -10.97
CA GLN A 277 12.49 -2.45 -9.97
C GLN A 277 13.44 -3.36 -9.20
N GLN A 278 14.64 -2.84 -8.93
CA GLN A 278 15.59 -3.42 -8.01
C GLN A 278 15.98 -2.37 -7.00
N GLY A 279 15.94 -2.72 -5.72
CA GLY A 279 16.26 -1.84 -4.62
C GLY A 279 17.15 -2.49 -3.59
N HIS A 280 18.00 -1.67 -2.98
CA HIS A 280 18.77 -1.95 -1.78
C HIS A 280 18.50 -0.85 -0.77
N ASN A 281 18.26 -1.23 0.47
CA ASN A 281 18.14 -0.30 1.59
C ASN A 281 19.05 -0.79 2.73
N TYR A 282 20.24 -0.24 2.78
CA TYR A 282 21.20 -0.50 3.84
C TYR A 282 20.89 0.38 5.05
N THR A 283 20.88 -0.21 6.26
CA THR A 283 20.59 0.47 7.51
C THR A 283 21.59 0.05 8.57
N ASN A 284 22.25 1.03 9.20
CA ASN A 284 23.01 0.80 10.42
C ASN A 284 22.04 0.91 11.62
N GLU A 285 21.61 -0.24 12.15
CA GLU A 285 20.59 -0.30 13.20
C GLU A 285 21.16 0.09 14.59
N GLU A 286 21.46 1.38 14.75
CA GLU A 286 21.97 1.92 16.01
C GLU A 286 20.94 1.88 17.14
N SER A 287 19.64 1.77 16.81
CA SER A 287 18.57 1.55 17.78
C SER A 287 18.44 0.08 18.24
N TYR A 288 19.26 -0.82 17.71
CA TYR A 288 19.25 -2.23 18.10
C TYR A 288 19.51 -2.45 19.59
N ASN A 289 18.66 -3.25 20.24
CA ASN A 289 18.56 -3.27 21.71
C ASN A 289 18.73 -4.69 22.29
N LEU A 290 19.84 -5.39 22.03
CA LEU A 290 20.12 -6.64 22.75
C LEU A 290 21.16 -6.47 23.85
N MET A 291 22.27 -5.80 23.57
CA MET A 291 23.36 -5.54 24.52
C MET A 291 24.07 -4.24 24.12
N THR A 292 24.61 -3.53 25.07
CA THR A 292 25.36 -2.28 24.84
C THR A 292 26.58 -2.45 23.91
N SER A 293 27.22 -3.62 23.96
CA SER A 293 28.34 -3.98 23.08
C SER A 293 27.95 -4.62 21.74
N ALA A 294 26.67 -4.87 21.49
CA ALA A 294 26.20 -5.45 20.24
C ALA A 294 25.98 -4.39 19.15
N TRP A 295 26.23 -4.75 17.90
CA TRP A 295 25.86 -3.96 16.72
C TRP A 295 25.09 -4.80 15.73
N ARG A 296 24.30 -4.14 14.90
CA ARG A 296 23.59 -4.75 13.80
C ARG A 296 23.52 -3.80 12.62
N GLU A 297 23.67 -4.35 11.42
CA GLU A 297 23.43 -3.70 10.14
C GLU A 297 22.50 -4.56 9.30
N ALA A 298 21.82 -3.92 8.37
CA ALA A 298 20.86 -4.61 7.54
C ALA A 298 20.93 -4.12 6.11
N ASP A 299 20.78 -5.04 5.14
CA ASP A 299 20.55 -4.74 3.73
C ASP A 299 19.24 -5.41 3.30
N ASP A 300 18.20 -4.61 3.11
CA ASP A 300 16.93 -5.06 2.56
C ASP A 300 16.96 -4.94 1.04
N VAL A 301 16.91 -6.10 0.39
CA VAL A 301 16.97 -6.22 -1.07
C VAL A 301 15.61 -6.60 -1.62
N ASN A 302 15.12 -5.84 -2.60
CA ASN A 302 13.95 -6.24 -3.34
C ASN A 302 14.21 -6.22 -4.85
N ARG A 303 13.64 -7.19 -5.56
CA ARG A 303 13.70 -7.28 -7.01
C ARG A 303 12.35 -7.73 -7.53
N ARG A 304 11.78 -6.94 -8.43
CA ARG A 304 10.53 -7.25 -9.12
C ARG A 304 10.75 -7.11 -10.62
N ARG A 305 10.26 -8.08 -11.39
CA ARG A 305 10.26 -8.07 -12.84
C ARG A 305 8.92 -8.57 -13.33
N ASN A 306 8.27 -7.82 -14.20
CA ASN A 306 7.01 -8.18 -14.84
C ASN A 306 7.23 -8.19 -16.35
N ALA A 307 6.65 -9.17 -17.03
CA ALA A 307 6.55 -9.24 -18.48
C ALA A 307 5.11 -9.54 -18.86
N ASN A 308 4.61 -8.90 -19.89
CA ASN A 308 3.27 -9.12 -20.45
C ASN A 308 3.38 -9.16 -21.98
N LEU A 309 2.65 -10.07 -22.58
CA LEU A 309 2.34 -10.10 -24.01
C LEU A 309 0.84 -10.03 -24.14
N PHE A 310 0.35 -9.23 -25.09
CA PHE A 310 -1.08 -9.12 -25.35
C PHE A 310 -1.41 -9.11 -26.84
N TYR A 311 -2.62 -9.56 -27.11
CA TYR A 311 -3.28 -9.44 -28.40
C TYR A 311 -4.67 -8.89 -28.18
N GLU A 312 -5.07 -7.92 -28.99
CA GLU A 312 -6.39 -7.27 -28.98
C GLU A 312 -7.00 -7.35 -30.39
N TRP A 313 -8.25 -7.77 -30.44
CA TRP A 313 -9.09 -7.72 -31.64
C TRP A 313 -10.36 -6.94 -31.33
N THR A 314 -10.58 -5.88 -32.11
CA THR A 314 -11.74 -4.99 -32.01
C THR A 314 -12.63 -5.15 -33.25
N PRO A 315 -13.55 -6.16 -33.28
CA PRO A 315 -14.40 -6.40 -34.44
C PRO A 315 -15.28 -5.19 -34.76
N GLN A 316 -15.41 -4.88 -36.05
CA GLN A 316 -16.25 -3.77 -36.56
C GLN A 316 -17.75 -4.15 -36.59
N SER A 317 -18.07 -5.41 -36.61
CA SER A 317 -19.43 -5.94 -36.70
C SER A 317 -19.64 -7.14 -35.78
N GLY A 318 -20.89 -7.48 -35.51
CA GLY A 318 -21.24 -8.57 -34.60
C GLY A 318 -21.52 -8.09 -33.19
N TRP A 319 -21.59 -9.01 -32.24
CA TRP A 319 -21.97 -8.73 -30.87
C TRP A 319 -20.76 -8.42 -29.95
N LEU A 320 -19.54 -8.71 -30.39
CA LEU A 320 -18.32 -8.39 -29.66
C LEU A 320 -17.76 -7.03 -30.04
N SER A 321 -17.25 -6.29 -29.07
CA SER A 321 -16.49 -5.05 -29.24
C SER A 321 -15.00 -5.22 -28.97
N LEU A 322 -14.62 -6.23 -28.15
CA LEU A 322 -13.23 -6.51 -27.81
C LEU A 322 -13.06 -8.00 -27.52
N VAL A 323 -11.99 -8.57 -28.08
CA VAL A 323 -11.38 -9.82 -27.64
C VAL A 323 -9.93 -9.52 -27.26
N LYS A 324 -9.57 -9.76 -26.01
CA LYS A 324 -8.19 -9.53 -25.52
C LYS A 324 -7.64 -10.78 -24.87
N ALA A 325 -6.45 -11.18 -25.29
CA ALA A 325 -5.67 -12.25 -24.68
C ALA A 325 -4.37 -11.67 -24.08
N ASP A 326 -4.07 -12.05 -22.85
CA ASP A 326 -2.86 -11.64 -22.14
C ASP A 326 -2.10 -12.87 -21.63
N ILE A 327 -0.78 -12.80 -21.70
CA ILE A 327 0.14 -13.75 -21.05
C ILE A 327 1.05 -12.93 -20.16
N ASP A 328 1.02 -13.22 -18.85
CA ASP A 328 1.78 -12.52 -17.85
C ASP A 328 2.81 -13.42 -17.17
N TYR A 329 3.98 -12.87 -16.93
CA TYR A 329 5.01 -13.44 -16.07
C TYR A 329 5.47 -12.40 -15.05
N GLN A 330 5.60 -12.80 -13.79
CA GLN A 330 6.14 -11.96 -12.74
C GLN A 330 7.07 -12.77 -11.86
N ARG A 331 8.18 -12.15 -11.45
CA ARG A 331 9.03 -12.67 -10.37
C ARG A 331 9.32 -11.57 -9.38
N THR A 332 9.11 -11.88 -8.10
CA THR A 332 9.49 -11.03 -6.99
C THR A 332 10.44 -11.81 -6.08
N LYS A 333 11.57 -11.19 -5.74
CA LYS A 333 12.49 -11.71 -4.76
C LYS A 333 12.79 -10.63 -3.73
N VAL A 334 12.54 -10.94 -2.47
CA VAL A 334 12.89 -10.09 -1.33
C VAL A 334 13.87 -10.83 -0.45
N ALA A 335 14.85 -10.11 0.07
CA ALA A 335 15.82 -10.65 1.00
C ALA A 335 16.16 -9.61 2.06
N ALA A 336 16.23 -10.04 3.31
CA ALA A 336 16.75 -9.26 4.42
C ALA A 336 18.07 -9.88 4.84
N ILE A 337 19.18 -9.15 4.64
CA ILE A 337 20.51 -9.56 5.04
C ILE A 337 20.86 -8.77 6.31
N ASN A 338 21.12 -9.48 7.39
CA ASN A 338 21.48 -8.85 8.66
C ASN A 338 22.89 -9.27 9.05
N TYR A 339 23.73 -8.29 9.27
CA TYR A 339 25.07 -8.44 9.82
C TYR A 339 25.01 -8.11 11.30
N LYS A 340 25.54 -8.98 12.13
CA LYS A 340 25.47 -8.84 13.60
C LYS A 340 26.79 -9.25 14.22
N GLY A 341 27.16 -8.58 15.29
CA GLY A 341 28.38 -8.87 16.02
C GLY A 341 28.51 -8.06 17.30
N LEU A 342 29.71 -8.05 17.84
CA LEU A 342 30.05 -7.31 19.03
C LEU A 342 31.10 -6.22 18.68
N PHE A 343 31.08 -5.14 19.43
CA PHE A 343 32.20 -4.23 19.50
C PHE A 343 33.22 -4.82 20.44
N PRO A 344 34.52 -4.89 20.07
CA PRO A 344 35.55 -5.43 20.96
C PRO A 344 35.65 -4.57 22.20
N THR A 345 36.02 -5.20 23.31
CA THR A 345 36.34 -4.55 24.54
C THR A 345 37.86 -4.39 24.64
N ASN A 346 38.32 -3.19 24.90
CA ASN A 346 39.70 -2.95 25.25
C ASN A 346 39.94 -3.44 26.68
N TYR A 347 40.62 -4.59 26.84
CA TYR A 347 40.81 -5.21 28.14
C TYR A 347 41.78 -4.42 29.06
N THR A 348 42.49 -3.41 28.53
CA THR A 348 43.33 -2.54 29.34
C THR A 348 42.55 -1.39 29.98
N THR A 349 41.60 -0.79 29.23
CA THR A 349 40.75 0.31 29.71
C THR A 349 39.37 -0.15 30.15
N TRP A 350 38.96 -1.39 29.84
CA TRP A 350 37.61 -1.96 30.00
C TRP A 350 36.54 -1.18 29.25
N GLU A 351 36.92 -0.45 28.20
CA GLU A 351 36.02 0.33 27.39
C GLU A 351 35.65 -0.42 26.11
N THR A 352 34.39 -0.23 25.64
CA THR A 352 33.89 -0.78 24.36
C THR A 352 34.42 0.10 23.21
N GLU A 353 35.13 -0.50 22.26
CA GLU A 353 35.67 0.18 21.08
C GLU A 353 34.63 0.28 19.96
N TYR A 354 33.70 1.24 20.04
CA TYR A 354 32.60 1.42 19.06
C TYR A 354 33.08 1.73 17.63
N GLY A 355 34.34 2.05 17.41
CA GLY A 355 34.94 2.27 16.09
C GLY A 355 35.29 0.98 15.34
N LYS A 356 35.33 -0.16 16.01
CA LYS A 356 35.71 -1.46 15.46
C LYS A 356 34.48 -2.39 15.50
N LYS A 357 34.18 -3.07 14.38
CA LYS A 357 33.08 -4.00 14.27
C LYS A 357 33.62 -5.39 13.96
N GLU A 358 33.34 -6.34 14.81
CA GLU A 358 33.64 -7.75 14.56
C GLU A 358 32.35 -8.47 14.17
N VAL A 359 32.34 -9.05 12.97
CA VAL A 359 31.18 -9.82 12.47
C VAL A 359 31.16 -11.18 13.14
N GLY A 360 30.09 -11.48 13.85
CA GLY A 360 29.85 -12.79 14.44
C GLY A 360 28.85 -13.62 13.61
N GLU A 361 27.89 -12.96 13.01
CA GLU A 361 26.79 -13.67 12.33
C GLU A 361 26.32 -12.85 11.11
N ILE A 362 25.98 -13.57 10.02
CA ILE A 362 25.27 -12.99 8.88
C ILE A 362 24.01 -13.85 8.64
N TYR A 363 22.86 -13.22 8.72
CA TYR A 363 21.56 -13.83 8.42
C TYR A 363 21.03 -13.33 7.10
N ASN A 364 20.78 -14.22 6.15
CA ASN A 364 20.12 -13.89 4.90
C ASN A 364 18.78 -14.63 4.83
N ARG A 365 17.71 -13.88 4.94
CA ARG A 365 16.34 -14.38 4.87
C ARG A 365 15.75 -13.98 3.54
N SER A 366 15.40 -14.94 2.69
CA SER A 366 14.87 -14.64 1.35
C SER A 366 13.55 -15.34 1.05
N MET A 367 12.72 -14.64 0.29
CA MET A 367 11.46 -15.15 -0.24
C MET A 367 11.44 -14.89 -1.75
N ASP A 368 11.21 -15.93 -2.55
CA ASP A 368 11.13 -15.88 -4.02
C ASP A 368 9.74 -16.33 -4.46
N THR A 369 9.07 -15.51 -5.25
CA THR A 369 7.76 -15.81 -5.81
C THR A 369 7.79 -15.66 -7.32
N ARG A 370 7.40 -16.71 -8.05
CA ARG A 370 7.24 -16.73 -9.50
C ARG A 370 5.76 -16.90 -9.84
N PHE A 371 5.27 -16.07 -10.73
CA PHE A 371 3.86 -16.06 -11.12
C PHE A 371 3.71 -16.06 -12.63
N LYS A 372 2.80 -16.88 -13.15
CA LYS A 372 2.41 -16.96 -14.56
C LYS A 372 0.90 -16.92 -14.65
N ARG A 373 0.37 -16.22 -15.65
CA ARG A 373 -1.07 -16.13 -15.89
C ARG A 373 -1.37 -16.03 -17.37
N ILE A 374 -2.46 -16.67 -17.78
CA ILE A 374 -3.11 -16.47 -19.08
C ILE A 374 -4.50 -15.93 -18.79
N THR A 375 -4.93 -14.92 -19.55
CA THR A 375 -6.23 -14.29 -19.41
C THR A 375 -6.87 -14.11 -20.78
N LEU A 376 -8.15 -14.40 -20.88
CA LEU A 376 -8.98 -14.04 -22.04
C LEU A 376 -10.12 -13.14 -21.57
N ARG A 377 -10.35 -12.03 -22.26
CA ARG A 377 -11.42 -11.09 -22.03
C ARG A 377 -12.24 -10.89 -23.30
N LEU A 378 -13.56 -10.88 -23.15
CA LEU A 378 -14.54 -10.62 -24.19
C LEU A 378 -15.47 -9.51 -23.71
N ASP A 379 -15.58 -8.42 -24.48
CA ASP A 379 -16.55 -7.35 -24.21
C ASP A 379 -17.59 -7.32 -25.34
N SER A 380 -18.85 -7.07 -25.01
CA SER A 380 -19.91 -6.94 -26.00
C SER A 380 -19.99 -5.52 -26.59
N GLN A 381 -20.53 -5.44 -27.80
CA GLN A 381 -21.17 -4.20 -28.26
C GLN A 381 -22.33 -3.86 -27.32
N PRO A 382 -22.78 -2.57 -27.31
CA PRO A 382 -23.99 -2.22 -26.57
C PRO A 382 -25.21 -3.01 -27.12
N LEU A 383 -25.85 -3.80 -26.26
CA LEU A 383 -27.00 -4.61 -26.59
C LEU A 383 -28.26 -3.92 -26.06
N GLN A 384 -29.31 -3.85 -26.87
CA GLN A 384 -30.61 -3.25 -26.52
C GLN A 384 -31.58 -4.35 -26.03
N LEU A 385 -31.71 -4.51 -24.69
CA LEU A 385 -32.57 -5.53 -24.07
C LEU A 385 -33.41 -4.89 -22.94
N GLY A 386 -34.35 -3.99 -23.31
CA GLY A 386 -35.09 -3.17 -22.33
C GLY A 386 -34.29 -2.04 -21.71
N GLY A 387 -33.01 -1.98 -21.97
CA GLY A 387 -32.01 -1.00 -21.64
C GLY A 387 -30.77 -1.25 -22.49
N GLN A 388 -29.77 -0.36 -22.39
CA GLN A 388 -28.49 -0.57 -23.08
C GLN A 388 -27.56 -1.36 -22.17
N HIS A 389 -27.30 -2.62 -22.52
CA HIS A 389 -26.41 -3.55 -21.81
C HIS A 389 -24.99 -3.55 -22.39
N ARG A 390 -23.99 -3.63 -21.54
CA ARG A 390 -22.58 -3.85 -21.91
C ARG A 390 -22.01 -4.97 -21.06
N LEU A 391 -21.90 -6.14 -21.70
CA LEU A 391 -21.41 -7.35 -21.05
C LEU A 391 -19.88 -7.41 -21.14
N SER A 392 -19.25 -7.90 -20.07
CA SER A 392 -17.82 -8.22 -20.06
C SER A 392 -17.63 -9.59 -19.41
N PHE A 393 -17.03 -10.51 -20.16
CA PHE A 393 -16.62 -11.83 -19.68
C PHE A 393 -15.10 -11.90 -19.62
N LYS A 394 -14.56 -12.49 -18.55
CA LYS A 394 -13.13 -12.72 -18.39
C LYS A 394 -12.91 -14.11 -17.79
N THR A 395 -11.96 -14.87 -18.34
CA THR A 395 -11.49 -16.12 -17.76
C THR A 395 -9.97 -16.10 -17.65
N PHE A 396 -9.43 -16.85 -16.70
CA PHE A 396 -8.00 -16.88 -16.45
C PHE A 396 -7.56 -18.19 -15.80
N ALA A 397 -6.30 -18.53 -16.02
CA ALA A 397 -5.60 -19.58 -15.31
C ALA A 397 -4.22 -19.04 -14.89
N SER A 398 -3.78 -19.36 -13.68
CA SER A 398 -2.51 -18.88 -13.15
C SER A 398 -1.83 -19.91 -12.26
N GLN A 399 -0.51 -19.80 -12.17
CA GLN A 399 0.33 -20.56 -11.27
C GLN A 399 1.26 -19.61 -10.52
N ARG A 400 1.40 -19.84 -9.22
CA ARG A 400 2.36 -19.14 -8.34
C ARG A 400 3.21 -20.21 -7.65
N ASP A 401 4.53 -20.06 -7.73
CA ASP A 401 5.49 -20.86 -7.00
C ASP A 401 6.14 -19.95 -5.96
N PHE A 402 6.06 -20.35 -4.70
CA PHE A 402 6.65 -19.64 -3.56
C PHE A 402 7.70 -20.51 -2.88
N GLU A 403 8.85 -19.93 -2.56
CA GLU A 403 9.88 -20.56 -1.74
C GLU A 403 10.52 -19.59 -0.77
N ASN A 404 10.84 -20.07 0.42
CA ASN A 404 11.69 -19.41 1.41
C ASN A 404 13.04 -20.11 1.48
N LEU A 405 14.12 -19.32 1.62
CA LEU A 405 15.45 -19.85 1.87
C LEU A 405 16.19 -18.95 2.84
N ASN A 406 16.70 -19.53 3.90
CA ASN A 406 17.51 -18.89 4.93
C ASN A 406 18.93 -19.40 4.82
N ARG A 407 19.90 -18.47 4.87
CA ARG A 407 21.32 -18.79 4.91
C ARG A 407 21.95 -18.06 6.07
N ASP A 408 22.64 -18.80 6.93
CA ASP A 408 23.27 -18.27 8.12
C ASP A 408 24.76 -18.59 8.07
N ASP A 409 25.57 -17.57 8.19
CA ASP A 409 27.04 -17.67 8.33
C ASP A 409 27.40 -17.29 9.76
N TYR A 410 28.06 -18.19 10.48
CA TYR A 410 28.56 -17.99 11.84
C TYR A 410 30.06 -17.91 11.83
N TYR A 411 30.61 -16.83 12.37
CA TYR A 411 32.04 -16.57 12.43
C TYR A 411 32.54 -16.83 13.84
N PHE A 412 33.41 -17.82 13.99
CA PHE A 412 33.99 -18.16 15.28
C PHE A 412 35.47 -18.56 15.11
N SER A 413 36.37 -17.89 15.86
CA SER A 413 37.81 -18.20 15.90
C SER A 413 38.45 -18.41 14.51
N GLY A 414 38.16 -17.49 13.57
CA GLY A 414 38.68 -17.55 12.20
C GLY A 414 38.05 -18.62 11.30
N ARG A 415 37.05 -19.35 11.76
CA ARG A 415 36.26 -20.31 10.97
C ARG A 415 34.89 -19.77 10.65
N VAL A 416 34.34 -20.18 9.50
CA VAL A 416 32.98 -19.85 9.09
C VAL A 416 32.18 -21.15 8.99
N SER A 417 31.10 -21.25 9.77
CA SER A 417 30.10 -22.31 9.66
C SER A 417 28.92 -21.76 8.86
N ARG A 418 28.50 -22.47 7.80
CA ARG A 418 27.38 -22.08 6.93
C ARG A 418 26.26 -23.08 7.03
N THR A 419 25.06 -22.58 7.26
CA THR A 419 23.84 -23.38 7.24
C THR A 419 22.87 -22.84 6.21
N THR A 420 22.09 -23.73 5.60
CA THR A 420 20.99 -23.37 4.71
C THR A 420 19.74 -24.07 5.21
N SER A 421 18.69 -23.31 5.48
CA SER A 421 17.45 -23.81 6.04
C SER A 421 16.23 -23.14 5.41
N THR A 422 15.08 -23.74 5.64
CA THR A 422 13.77 -23.16 5.33
C THR A 422 12.86 -23.27 6.54
N ILE A 423 11.76 -22.52 6.54
CA ILE A 423 10.76 -22.49 7.61
C ILE A 423 9.44 -23.13 7.21
N GLN A 424 9.35 -23.59 5.97
CA GLN A 424 8.18 -24.27 5.44
C GLN A 424 8.51 -24.94 4.12
N HIS A 425 7.67 -25.87 3.70
CA HIS A 425 7.69 -26.44 2.37
C HIS A 425 7.50 -25.36 1.31
N PRO A 426 8.22 -25.40 0.16
CA PRO A 426 7.85 -24.61 -1.01
C PRO A 426 6.42 -24.91 -1.43
N VAL A 427 5.67 -23.90 -1.89
CA VAL A 427 4.25 -24.08 -2.24
C VAL A 427 3.99 -23.67 -3.68
N LYS A 428 3.38 -24.59 -4.44
CA LYS A 428 2.79 -24.32 -5.75
C LYS A 428 1.31 -24.01 -5.58
N THR A 429 0.88 -22.82 -5.97
CA THR A 429 -0.52 -22.40 -5.95
C THR A 429 -1.04 -22.28 -7.39
N THR A 430 -2.05 -23.05 -7.73
CA THR A 430 -2.77 -22.93 -8.99
C THR A 430 -4.11 -22.25 -8.75
N ASN A 431 -4.48 -21.30 -9.63
CA ASN A 431 -5.74 -20.59 -9.54
C ASN A 431 -6.34 -20.47 -10.93
N TYR A 432 -7.64 -20.77 -11.06
CA TYR A 432 -8.40 -20.53 -12.27
C TYR A 432 -9.79 -20.02 -11.91
N GLY A 433 -10.38 -19.30 -12.83
CA GLY A 433 -11.70 -18.73 -12.61
C GLY A 433 -12.23 -17.96 -13.79
N PHE A 434 -13.42 -17.43 -13.59
CA PHE A 434 -14.08 -16.56 -14.55
C PHE A 434 -14.83 -15.44 -13.85
N SER A 435 -15.12 -14.39 -14.60
CA SER A 435 -16.00 -13.30 -14.17
C SER A 435 -16.91 -12.87 -15.32
N LEU A 436 -18.13 -12.49 -14.97
CA LEU A 436 -19.11 -11.92 -15.86
C LEU A 436 -19.66 -10.66 -15.21
N SER A 437 -19.78 -9.59 -15.99
CA SER A 437 -20.41 -8.37 -15.53
C SER A 437 -21.26 -7.73 -16.61
N ASP A 438 -22.26 -6.98 -16.17
CA ASP A 438 -23.14 -6.19 -17.00
C ASP A 438 -23.25 -4.76 -16.46
N GLN A 439 -23.18 -3.80 -17.36
CA GLN A 439 -23.47 -2.40 -17.09
C GLN A 439 -24.69 -2.01 -17.92
N ILE A 440 -25.74 -1.59 -17.25
CA ILE A 440 -27.05 -1.36 -17.85
C ILE A 440 -27.41 0.12 -17.70
N GLN A 441 -27.64 0.80 -18.82
CA GLN A 441 -28.27 2.10 -18.87
C GLN A 441 -29.76 1.90 -19.22
N TRP A 442 -30.63 2.00 -18.22
CA TRP A 442 -32.07 1.78 -18.38
C TRP A 442 -32.74 2.93 -19.13
N ASN A 443 -32.36 4.15 -18.75
CA ASN A 443 -32.82 5.38 -19.35
C ASN A 443 -31.85 6.53 -18.95
N ASN A 444 -32.19 7.77 -19.25
CA ASN A 444 -31.34 8.92 -18.93
C ASN A 444 -31.14 9.16 -17.42
N VAL A 445 -32.01 8.58 -16.57
CA VAL A 445 -31.97 8.75 -15.12
C VAL A 445 -31.34 7.55 -14.42
N PHE A 446 -31.77 6.33 -14.75
CA PHE A 446 -31.39 5.13 -14.01
C PHE A 446 -30.36 4.30 -14.77
N SER A 447 -29.37 3.86 -14.01
CA SER A 447 -28.37 2.89 -14.44
C SER A 447 -28.12 1.86 -13.34
N SER A 448 -27.75 0.66 -13.73
CA SER A 448 -27.33 -0.39 -12.81
C SER A 448 -26.06 -1.08 -13.31
N ARG A 449 -25.39 -1.77 -12.42
CA ARG A 449 -24.25 -2.61 -12.74
C ARG A 449 -24.24 -3.82 -11.82
N ALA A 450 -23.88 -4.97 -12.35
CA ALA A 450 -23.74 -6.20 -11.59
C ALA A 450 -22.60 -7.03 -12.16
N GLY A 451 -21.98 -7.81 -11.31
CA GLY A 451 -20.95 -8.74 -11.74
C GLY A 451 -20.70 -9.81 -10.71
N ILE A 452 -20.37 -11.00 -11.21
CA ILE A 452 -19.99 -12.16 -10.41
C ILE A 452 -18.66 -12.70 -10.90
N ARG A 453 -17.88 -13.24 -9.98
CA ARG A 453 -16.61 -13.88 -10.23
C ARG A 453 -16.50 -15.15 -9.40
N TYR A 454 -15.99 -16.20 -10.01
CA TYR A 454 -15.62 -17.45 -9.36
C TYR A 454 -14.12 -17.65 -9.42
N ASP A 455 -13.51 -18.03 -8.30
CA ASP A 455 -12.11 -18.41 -8.16
C ASP A 455 -12.01 -19.80 -7.53
N HIS A 456 -11.14 -20.64 -8.10
CA HIS A 456 -10.74 -21.91 -7.53
C HIS A 456 -9.22 -21.94 -7.36
N THR A 457 -8.76 -22.09 -6.12
CA THR A 457 -7.35 -22.04 -5.74
C THR A 457 -6.96 -23.34 -5.06
N LYS A 458 -5.88 -23.97 -5.51
CA LYS A 458 -5.27 -25.14 -4.89
C LYS A 458 -3.82 -24.81 -4.52
N MET A 459 -3.48 -24.94 -3.26
CA MET A 459 -2.12 -24.81 -2.73
C MET A 459 -1.57 -26.24 -2.50
N THR A 460 -0.43 -26.53 -3.13
CA THR A 460 0.21 -27.84 -3.08
C THR A 460 1.65 -27.67 -2.56
N PRO A 461 1.90 -28.02 -1.27
CA PRO A 461 3.25 -28.06 -0.75
C PRO A 461 4.13 -29.03 -1.54
N GLN A 462 5.37 -28.66 -1.74
CA GLN A 462 6.36 -29.41 -2.49
C GLN A 462 7.39 -30.01 -1.52
N GLN A 463 8.28 -30.87 -2.01
CA GLN A 463 9.40 -31.37 -1.24
C GLN A 463 10.27 -30.22 -0.70
N LEU A 464 10.83 -30.40 0.49
CA LEU A 464 11.77 -29.45 1.08
C LEU A 464 12.96 -29.24 0.17
N ASN A 465 13.34 -27.98 -0.01
CA ASN A 465 14.51 -27.53 -0.79
C ASN A 465 15.73 -27.22 0.08
N ALA A 466 15.57 -27.26 1.41
CA ALA A 466 16.60 -27.08 2.42
C ALA A 466 16.17 -27.73 3.73
N ASP A 467 17.07 -27.80 4.70
CA ASP A 467 16.76 -28.31 6.03
C ASP A 467 15.68 -27.47 6.75
N CYS A 468 14.74 -28.14 7.38
CA CYS A 468 13.68 -27.51 8.17
C CYS A 468 13.52 -28.23 9.52
N HIS A 469 13.98 -27.59 10.59
CA HIS A 469 13.98 -28.21 11.93
C HIS A 469 12.59 -28.48 12.50
N ALA A 470 11.58 -27.73 12.06
CA ALA A 470 10.22 -27.83 12.59
C ALA A 470 9.22 -28.48 11.61
N CYS A 471 9.67 -28.83 10.39
CA CYS A 471 8.81 -29.42 9.36
C CYS A 471 8.90 -30.95 9.38
N ASP A 472 7.78 -31.62 9.07
CA ASP A 472 7.83 -33.01 8.67
C ASP A 472 8.59 -33.14 7.34
N LYS A 473 9.26 -34.29 7.15
CA LYS A 473 9.97 -34.53 5.87
C LYS A 473 9.00 -34.71 4.69
N THR A 474 7.80 -35.21 4.98
CA THR A 474 6.73 -35.37 3.98
C THR A 474 5.95 -34.09 3.84
N PRO A 475 5.71 -33.59 2.62
CA PRO A 475 4.90 -32.41 2.41
C PRO A 475 3.50 -32.57 3.01
N PRO A 476 2.95 -31.55 3.69
CA PRO A 476 1.59 -31.60 4.18
C PRO A 476 0.58 -31.69 3.04
N ALA A 477 -0.65 -32.07 3.37
CA ALA A 477 -1.72 -32.20 2.40
C ALA A 477 -2.03 -30.87 1.70
N PRO A 478 -2.42 -30.91 0.41
CA PRO A 478 -2.84 -29.71 -0.31
C PRO A 478 -4.10 -29.09 0.30
N ASN A 479 -4.15 -27.76 0.32
CA ASN A 479 -5.35 -27.00 0.68
C ASN A 479 -6.05 -26.50 -0.58
N THR A 480 -7.37 -26.57 -0.59
CA THR A 480 -8.20 -26.12 -1.72
C THR A 480 -9.25 -25.13 -1.23
N TYR A 481 -9.40 -24.03 -1.95
CA TYR A 481 -10.35 -22.98 -1.67
C TYR A 481 -11.15 -22.64 -2.93
N SER A 482 -12.45 -22.45 -2.76
CA SER A 482 -13.32 -21.96 -3.84
C SER A 482 -14.19 -20.84 -3.29
N GLY A 483 -14.44 -19.85 -4.12
CA GLY A 483 -15.24 -18.72 -3.69
C GLY A 483 -15.82 -17.88 -4.80
N TRP A 484 -16.97 -17.30 -4.46
CA TRP A 484 -17.62 -16.29 -5.26
C TRP A 484 -17.34 -14.90 -4.68
N SER A 485 -17.11 -13.95 -5.56
CA SER A 485 -17.09 -12.51 -5.26
C SER A 485 -17.90 -11.77 -6.32
N GLY A 486 -18.31 -10.55 -6.04
CA GLY A 486 -19.12 -9.80 -7.00
C GLY A 486 -19.52 -8.44 -6.49
N PHE A 487 -20.32 -7.77 -7.27
CA PHE A 487 -20.88 -6.48 -6.95
C PHE A 487 -22.27 -6.32 -7.58
N ALA A 488 -23.07 -5.46 -6.96
CA ALA A 488 -24.28 -4.92 -7.53
C ALA A 488 -24.41 -3.45 -7.17
N GLY A 489 -24.82 -2.63 -8.09
CA GLY A 489 -24.98 -1.19 -7.88
C GLY A 489 -26.15 -0.62 -8.67
N LEU A 490 -26.82 0.34 -8.07
CA LEU A 490 -27.86 1.15 -8.67
C LEU A 490 -27.46 2.62 -8.58
N ALA A 491 -27.73 3.39 -9.61
CA ALA A 491 -27.50 4.83 -9.60
C ALA A 491 -28.62 5.57 -10.32
N ALA A 492 -28.92 6.77 -9.77
CA ALA A 492 -29.86 7.70 -10.38
C ALA A 492 -29.16 9.03 -10.64
N GLN A 493 -29.26 9.52 -11.88
CA GLN A 493 -28.89 10.86 -12.28
C GLN A 493 -30.05 11.80 -11.92
N LEU A 494 -29.93 12.56 -10.84
CA LEU A 494 -31.00 13.42 -10.36
C LEU A 494 -31.20 14.64 -11.26
N ASN A 495 -30.12 15.17 -11.81
CA ASN A 495 -30.07 16.21 -12.81
C ASN A 495 -28.70 16.22 -13.51
N GLN A 496 -28.39 17.20 -14.33
CA GLN A 496 -27.10 17.25 -15.07
C GLN A 496 -25.86 17.23 -14.16
N ALA A 497 -25.95 17.73 -12.92
CA ALA A 497 -24.84 17.84 -11.98
C ALA A 497 -24.79 16.73 -10.93
N TRP A 498 -25.94 16.20 -10.47
CA TRP A 498 -26.02 15.34 -9.32
C TRP A 498 -26.41 13.91 -9.64
N ARG A 499 -25.64 12.97 -9.11
CA ARG A 499 -25.87 11.53 -9.16
C ARG A 499 -25.84 10.94 -7.77
N VAL A 500 -26.80 10.09 -7.44
CA VAL A 500 -26.81 9.26 -6.24
C VAL A 500 -26.64 7.80 -6.63
N GLY A 501 -25.89 7.05 -5.83
CA GLY A 501 -25.62 5.64 -6.09
C GLY A 501 -25.57 4.83 -4.80
N TYR A 502 -25.96 3.56 -4.92
CA TYR A 502 -25.82 2.58 -3.86
C TYR A 502 -25.18 1.32 -4.43
N ASP A 503 -24.10 0.89 -3.80
CA ASP A 503 -23.31 -0.26 -4.22
C ASP A 503 -23.12 -1.26 -3.07
N ILE A 504 -23.21 -2.54 -3.42
CA ILE A 504 -22.78 -3.65 -2.60
C ILE A 504 -21.63 -4.32 -3.31
N THR A 505 -20.47 -4.49 -2.64
CA THR A 505 -19.33 -5.22 -3.17
C THR A 505 -18.91 -6.31 -2.21
N SER A 506 -18.50 -7.46 -2.73
CA SER A 506 -18.02 -8.57 -1.93
C SER A 506 -16.54 -8.86 -2.20
N GLY A 507 -15.80 -9.14 -1.14
CA GLY A 507 -14.40 -9.51 -1.16
C GLY A 507 -14.17 -10.96 -0.73
N TYR A 508 -13.10 -11.53 -1.26
CA TYR A 508 -12.68 -12.89 -1.01
C TYR A 508 -11.14 -12.93 -0.93
N ARG A 509 -10.60 -13.52 0.14
CA ARG A 509 -9.14 -13.72 0.27
C ARG A 509 -8.83 -15.12 0.75
N VAL A 510 -8.04 -15.83 -0.02
CA VAL A 510 -7.46 -17.13 0.36
C VAL A 510 -6.27 -16.85 1.28
N PRO A 511 -6.08 -17.61 2.38
CA PRO A 511 -4.85 -17.55 3.17
C PRO A 511 -3.63 -17.79 2.28
N ASN A 512 -2.51 -17.14 2.56
CA ASN A 512 -1.28 -17.37 1.83
C ASN A 512 -0.50 -18.61 2.35
N ALA A 513 0.60 -18.96 1.71
CA ALA A 513 1.35 -20.17 2.04
C ALA A 513 1.91 -20.13 3.48
N SER A 514 2.43 -18.98 3.91
CA SER A 514 2.98 -18.83 5.26
C SER A 514 1.90 -18.80 6.33
N GLU A 515 0.71 -18.29 6.04
CA GLU A 515 -0.42 -18.34 6.99
C GLU A 515 -0.86 -19.79 7.28
N VAL A 516 -0.76 -20.68 6.28
CA VAL A 516 -1.22 -22.07 6.39
C VAL A 516 -0.12 -23.01 6.89
N TYR A 517 1.12 -22.89 6.36
CA TYR A 517 2.15 -23.91 6.49
C TYR A 517 3.38 -23.50 7.29
N PHE A 518 3.48 -22.23 7.70
CA PHE A 518 4.63 -21.77 8.47
C PHE A 518 4.76 -22.53 9.80
N THR A 519 5.98 -22.94 10.12
CA THR A 519 6.30 -23.60 11.37
C THR A 519 7.67 -23.18 11.88
N TYR A 520 7.79 -23.00 13.17
CA TYR A 520 9.06 -22.66 13.81
C TYR A 520 9.04 -23.05 15.28
N ASN A 521 10.08 -23.73 15.75
CA ASN A 521 10.22 -24.12 17.14
C ASN A 521 11.18 -23.19 17.88
N HIS A 522 10.73 -22.67 19.02
CA HIS A 522 11.53 -21.81 19.89
C HIS A 522 11.30 -22.16 21.35
N GLY A 523 12.32 -22.02 22.21
CA GLY A 523 12.26 -22.40 23.62
C GLY A 523 11.13 -21.76 24.44
N SER A 524 10.68 -20.53 24.04
CA SER A 524 9.61 -19.79 24.73
C SER A 524 8.25 -19.86 24.02
N GLY A 525 8.12 -20.64 22.95
CA GLY A 525 6.86 -20.81 22.20
C GLY A 525 7.12 -21.14 20.74
N ASN A 526 6.19 -21.84 20.12
CA ASN A 526 6.30 -22.31 18.75
C ASN A 526 5.35 -21.55 17.84
N TRP A 527 5.70 -21.44 16.56
CA TRP A 527 4.75 -21.06 15.51
C TRP A 527 4.20 -22.31 14.88
N LEU A 528 2.89 -22.49 14.96
CA LEU A 528 2.19 -23.69 14.54
C LEU A 528 1.47 -23.47 13.21
N PRO A 529 1.56 -24.43 12.25
CA PRO A 529 0.79 -24.37 11.02
C PRO A 529 -0.70 -24.57 11.31
N ASN A 530 -1.57 -24.01 10.45
CA ASN A 530 -3.00 -24.23 10.54
C ASN A 530 -3.61 -24.57 9.16
N PRO A 531 -3.68 -25.85 8.79
CA PRO A 531 -4.27 -26.28 7.52
C PRO A 531 -5.80 -26.11 7.47
N ASN A 532 -6.46 -25.82 8.60
CA ASN A 532 -7.92 -25.68 8.70
C ASN A 532 -8.40 -24.23 8.48
N LEU A 533 -7.51 -23.33 8.09
CA LEU A 533 -7.89 -21.94 7.82
C LEU A 533 -8.94 -21.83 6.71
N LYS A 534 -9.94 -20.99 6.95
CA LYS A 534 -10.97 -20.64 5.99
C LYS A 534 -10.61 -19.34 5.29
N ALA A 535 -11.06 -19.20 4.04
CA ALA A 535 -10.92 -17.95 3.30
C ALA A 535 -11.69 -16.82 4.01
N GLU A 536 -11.07 -15.64 4.06
CA GLU A 536 -11.70 -14.42 4.55
C GLU A 536 -12.75 -13.91 3.53
N ARG A 537 -13.78 -13.28 4.04
CA ARG A 537 -14.83 -12.67 3.22
C ARG A 537 -15.18 -11.28 3.74
N SER A 538 -15.55 -10.41 2.81
CA SER A 538 -16.08 -9.09 3.17
C SER A 538 -17.29 -8.74 2.32
N ASN A 539 -18.19 -7.94 2.90
CA ASN A 539 -19.26 -7.26 2.18
C ASN A 539 -19.21 -5.79 2.54
N THR A 540 -19.10 -4.93 1.52
CA THR A 540 -19.09 -3.48 1.69
C THR A 540 -20.31 -2.88 1.04
N HIS A 541 -21.06 -2.11 1.81
CA HIS A 541 -22.18 -1.28 1.37
C HIS A 541 -21.70 0.16 1.27
N THR A 542 -21.94 0.83 0.17
CA THR A 542 -21.56 2.22 -0.05
C THR A 542 -22.73 3.00 -0.63
N LEU A 543 -23.14 4.05 0.08
CA LEU A 543 -24.05 5.06 -0.44
C LEU A 543 -23.20 6.24 -0.90
N SER A 544 -23.33 6.65 -2.17
CA SER A 544 -22.54 7.69 -2.79
C SER A 544 -23.41 8.83 -3.30
N LEU A 545 -22.94 10.06 -3.11
CA LEU A 545 -23.47 11.26 -3.75
C LEU A 545 -22.32 11.90 -4.53
N GLN A 546 -22.53 12.10 -5.82
CA GLN A 546 -21.55 12.71 -6.73
C GLN A 546 -22.14 13.98 -7.34
N GLY A 547 -21.40 15.08 -7.21
CA GLY A 547 -21.69 16.33 -7.90
C GLY A 547 -20.59 16.65 -8.92
N ARG A 548 -20.98 17.03 -10.12
CA ARG A 548 -20.07 17.41 -11.22
C ARG A 548 -20.68 18.56 -11.99
N GLY A 549 -19.89 19.60 -12.23
CA GLY A 549 -20.32 20.74 -13.02
C GLY A 549 -19.23 21.80 -13.14
N GLU A 550 -19.52 22.90 -13.82
CA GLU A 550 -18.58 24.01 -14.02
C GLU A 550 -18.11 24.61 -12.69
N LYS A 551 -18.97 24.61 -11.67
CA LYS A 551 -18.64 25.12 -10.34
C LYS A 551 -17.69 24.23 -9.57
N GLY A 552 -17.49 22.96 -10.01
CA GLY A 552 -16.56 22.05 -9.37
C GLY A 552 -17.06 20.61 -9.27
N MET A 553 -16.54 19.88 -8.27
CA MET A 553 -16.88 18.50 -8.01
C MET A 553 -17.08 18.23 -6.51
N LEU A 554 -17.94 17.28 -6.19
CA LEU A 554 -18.15 16.75 -4.85
C LEU A 554 -18.32 15.23 -4.94
N ASP A 555 -17.61 14.49 -4.10
CA ASP A 555 -17.81 13.07 -3.84
C ASP A 555 -18.04 12.86 -2.35
N ALA A 556 -19.19 12.31 -1.97
CA ALA A 556 -19.52 11.96 -0.61
C ALA A 556 -19.88 10.47 -0.56
N ASN A 557 -19.27 9.72 0.36
CA ASN A 557 -19.50 8.30 0.54
C ASN A 557 -19.78 8.00 2.01
N LEU A 558 -20.88 7.28 2.27
CA LEU A 558 -21.15 6.62 3.53
C LEU A 558 -20.95 5.12 3.31
N TYR A 559 -20.16 4.46 4.16
CA TYR A 559 -19.89 3.05 3.95
C TYR A 559 -19.97 2.21 5.22
N GLN A 560 -20.27 0.94 5.03
CA GLN A 560 -20.14 -0.11 6.04
C GLN A 560 -19.53 -1.35 5.41
N SER A 561 -18.42 -1.82 5.97
CA SER A 561 -17.77 -3.08 5.61
C SER A 561 -17.92 -4.09 6.74
N ASN A 562 -18.36 -5.29 6.43
CA ASN A 562 -18.46 -6.41 7.36
C ASN A 562 -17.53 -7.53 6.89
N TYR A 563 -16.70 -8.03 7.79
CA TYR A 563 -15.73 -9.09 7.53
C TYR A 563 -16.11 -10.34 8.31
N ARG A 564 -15.85 -11.52 7.72
CA ARG A 564 -16.05 -12.83 8.34
C ARG A 564 -14.81 -13.68 8.12
N ASN A 565 -14.56 -14.62 9.04
CA ASN A 565 -13.37 -15.47 9.05
C ASN A 565 -12.07 -14.65 9.00
N PHE A 566 -12.06 -13.52 9.68
CA PHE A 566 -10.93 -12.59 9.65
C PHE A 566 -9.69 -13.29 10.23
N LEU A 567 -8.57 -13.30 9.49
CA LEU A 567 -7.35 -13.96 9.92
C LEU A 567 -6.59 -13.07 10.91
N SER A 568 -6.17 -13.68 12.02
CA SER A 568 -5.30 -13.05 13.01
C SER A 568 -4.29 -14.08 13.51
N GLU A 569 -3.09 -13.63 13.78
CA GLU A 569 -2.09 -14.45 14.48
C GLU A 569 -2.38 -14.35 15.98
N GLU A 570 -2.80 -15.45 16.56
CA GLU A 570 -3.21 -15.53 17.96
C GLU A 570 -2.18 -16.27 18.80
N GLN A 571 -2.01 -15.81 20.04
CA GLN A 571 -1.22 -16.52 21.05
C GLN A 571 -2.11 -17.53 21.78
N LYS A 572 -1.60 -18.73 21.91
CA LYS A 572 -2.21 -19.79 22.69
C LYS A 572 -1.27 -20.18 23.83
N LEU A 573 -1.76 -20.09 25.06
CA LEU A 573 -1.04 -20.58 26.20
C LEU A 573 -1.10 -22.10 26.21
N THR A 574 0.06 -22.73 26.21
CA THR A 574 0.23 -24.20 26.37
C THR A 574 1.00 -24.44 27.64
N ALA A 575 0.39 -25.13 28.58
CA ALA A 575 1.01 -25.56 29.84
C ALA A 575 1.36 -27.05 29.78
N SER A 576 2.49 -27.41 30.37
CA SER A 576 2.94 -28.79 30.51
C SER A 576 3.59 -29.01 31.87
N GLY A 577 3.67 -30.25 32.34
CA GLY A 577 4.20 -30.58 33.64
C GLY A 577 3.15 -30.58 34.74
N GLU A 578 3.59 -30.87 35.94
CA GLU A 578 2.74 -30.97 37.14
C GLU A 578 2.42 -29.57 37.68
N PRO A 579 1.13 -29.16 37.79
CA PRO A 579 0.79 -27.88 38.37
C PRO A 579 1.39 -27.68 39.78
N GLY A 580 2.12 -26.58 39.94
CA GLY A 580 2.79 -26.25 41.19
C GLY A 580 4.21 -26.82 41.35
N CYS A 581 4.66 -27.68 40.44
CA CYS A 581 6.04 -28.18 40.42
C CYS A 581 6.97 -27.11 39.82
N THR A 582 7.78 -26.48 40.61
CA THR A 582 8.78 -25.52 40.14
C THR A 582 10.01 -26.24 39.58
N GLN A 583 10.85 -25.54 38.79
CA GLN A 583 12.13 -26.11 38.35
C GLN A 583 13.04 -26.50 39.54
N MET A 584 12.92 -25.80 40.67
CA MET A 584 13.65 -26.09 41.89
C MET A 584 13.12 -27.36 42.60
N ASP A 585 11.79 -27.51 42.68
CA ASP A 585 11.15 -28.69 43.24
C ASP A 585 11.53 -29.95 42.46
N TYR A 586 11.56 -29.86 41.14
CA TYR A 586 12.05 -30.93 40.26
C TYR A 586 13.54 -31.23 40.51
N TYR A 587 14.39 -30.21 40.66
CA TYR A 587 15.81 -30.38 40.95
C TYR A 587 16.03 -31.13 42.30
N TYR A 588 15.20 -30.86 43.31
CA TYR A 588 15.24 -31.53 44.58
C TYR A 588 14.43 -32.86 44.65
N GLY A 589 13.88 -33.31 43.51
CA GLY A 589 13.12 -34.55 43.43
C GLY A 589 11.78 -34.54 44.17
N LEU A 590 11.21 -33.34 44.42
CA LEU A 590 9.94 -33.15 45.09
C LEU A 590 8.75 -33.33 44.15
N CYS A 591 8.99 -33.32 42.84
CA CYS A 591 8.02 -33.60 41.79
C CYS A 591 8.71 -34.18 40.53
N SER A 592 7.95 -34.79 39.63
CA SER A 592 8.51 -35.57 38.52
C SER A 592 8.61 -34.79 37.19
N ASP A 593 7.84 -33.68 37.03
CA ASP A 593 7.83 -32.89 35.81
C ASP A 593 7.57 -31.40 36.11
N PRO A 594 8.56 -30.53 35.89
CA PRO A 594 8.40 -29.10 36.21
C PRO A 594 7.34 -28.43 35.36
N TYR A 595 6.47 -27.68 36.03
CA TYR A 595 5.42 -26.92 35.36
C TYR A 595 6.04 -25.82 34.47
N THR A 596 5.72 -25.87 33.19
CA THR A 596 6.19 -24.90 32.22
C THR A 596 5.04 -24.35 31.39
N GLU A 597 5.10 -23.05 31.06
CA GLU A 597 4.14 -22.39 30.20
C GLU A 597 4.84 -21.84 28.97
N LYS A 598 4.24 -22.05 27.81
CA LYS A 598 4.72 -21.55 26.52
C LYS A 598 3.60 -20.80 25.81
N LEU A 599 3.95 -19.72 25.15
CA LEU A 599 3.03 -18.99 24.27
C LEU A 599 3.27 -19.42 22.82
N ASP A 600 2.48 -20.36 22.34
CA ASP A 600 2.50 -20.77 20.94
C ASP A 600 1.71 -19.78 20.09
N TRP A 601 2.18 -19.57 18.87
CA TRP A 601 1.60 -18.66 17.90
C TRP A 601 0.94 -19.46 16.78
N GLN A 602 -0.27 -19.12 16.41
CA GLN A 602 -0.96 -19.78 15.31
C GLN A 602 -1.88 -18.81 14.59
N MET A 603 -1.89 -18.87 13.26
CA MET A 603 -2.89 -18.16 12.48
C MET A 603 -4.28 -18.76 12.73
N GLN A 604 -5.27 -17.92 13.06
CA GLN A 604 -6.63 -18.31 13.36
C GLN A 604 -7.64 -17.47 12.57
N ASN A 605 -8.81 -18.04 12.28
CA ASN A 605 -9.94 -17.26 11.84
C ASN A 605 -10.69 -16.73 13.07
N ILE A 606 -10.62 -15.41 13.31
CA ILE A 606 -11.49 -14.75 14.27
C ILE A 606 -12.81 -14.36 13.59
N ASP A 607 -13.91 -14.35 14.35
CA ASP A 607 -15.23 -14.37 13.74
C ASP A 607 -15.60 -13.18 12.85
N LYS A 608 -15.54 -11.96 13.36
CA LYS A 608 -16.13 -10.80 12.67
C LYS A 608 -15.36 -9.51 12.93
N ALA A 609 -15.26 -8.70 11.88
CA ALA A 609 -14.90 -7.30 11.99
C ALA A 609 -15.94 -6.43 11.26
N ARG A 610 -16.20 -5.25 11.79
CA ARG A 610 -17.09 -4.26 11.17
C ARG A 610 -16.43 -2.90 11.15
N ILE A 611 -16.49 -2.21 10.03
CA ILE A 611 -15.97 -0.86 9.85
C ILE A 611 -17.03 -0.01 9.20
N ARG A 612 -17.23 1.21 9.74
CA ARG A 612 -18.15 2.21 9.22
C ARG A 612 -17.42 3.52 9.08
N GLY A 613 -17.72 4.26 8.03
CA GLY A 613 -17.07 5.55 7.84
C GLY A 613 -17.81 6.48 6.89
N ILE A 614 -17.27 7.67 6.85
CA ILE A 614 -17.68 8.75 5.96
C ILE A 614 -16.43 9.30 5.25
N GLU A 615 -16.55 9.51 3.97
CA GLU A 615 -15.55 10.18 3.14
C GLU A 615 -16.23 11.29 2.36
N LEU A 616 -15.63 12.46 2.36
CA LEU A 616 -16.07 13.61 1.59
C LEU A 616 -14.84 14.19 0.89
N THR A 617 -14.93 14.43 -0.42
CA THR A 617 -13.89 15.13 -1.17
C THR A 617 -14.55 16.08 -2.15
N GLY A 618 -14.11 17.31 -2.18
CA GLY A 618 -14.65 18.34 -3.06
C GLY A 618 -13.60 19.30 -3.58
N ARG A 619 -13.90 19.86 -4.75
CA ARG A 619 -13.18 20.98 -5.35
C ARG A 619 -14.20 21.97 -5.88
N LEU A 620 -14.02 23.25 -5.57
CA LEU A 620 -14.87 24.34 -6.01
C LEU A 620 -14.07 25.32 -6.84
N ASN A 621 -14.53 25.61 -8.05
CA ASN A 621 -13.98 26.66 -8.92
C ASN A 621 -14.54 27.99 -8.48
N LEU A 622 -13.72 28.82 -7.83
CA LEU A 622 -14.18 30.04 -7.17
C LEU A 622 -14.68 31.09 -8.16
N ASP A 623 -14.07 31.19 -9.32
CA ASP A 623 -14.46 32.10 -10.41
C ASP A 623 -15.87 31.80 -10.97
N LYS A 624 -16.34 30.55 -10.86
CA LYS A 624 -17.71 30.15 -11.27
C LYS A 624 -18.76 30.31 -10.17
N VAL A 625 -18.35 30.70 -8.96
CA VAL A 625 -19.22 30.86 -7.79
C VAL A 625 -19.27 32.29 -7.32
N VAL A 626 -18.15 33.00 -7.38
CA VAL A 626 -17.97 34.36 -6.85
C VAL A 626 -17.46 35.24 -7.99
N SER A 627 -18.29 36.15 -8.48
CA SER A 627 -18.06 36.90 -9.71
C SER A 627 -16.85 37.85 -9.70
N PHE A 628 -16.37 38.28 -8.53
CA PHE A 628 -15.19 39.13 -8.39
C PHE A 628 -13.85 38.35 -8.31
N VAL A 629 -13.91 37.00 -8.21
CA VAL A 629 -12.69 36.17 -8.14
C VAL A 629 -12.19 35.93 -9.55
N PRO A 630 -10.93 36.26 -9.86
CA PRO A 630 -10.34 35.93 -11.14
C PRO A 630 -10.32 34.45 -11.45
N GLU A 631 -10.28 34.08 -12.73
CA GLU A 631 -10.16 32.71 -13.20
C GLU A 631 -8.89 32.03 -12.64
N GLY A 632 -8.99 30.72 -12.37
CA GLY A 632 -7.88 29.87 -11.92
C GLY A 632 -7.88 29.60 -10.43
N TRP A 633 -8.68 30.27 -9.61
CA TRP A 633 -8.78 29.98 -8.18
C TRP A 633 -9.73 28.83 -7.88
N LYS A 634 -9.25 27.88 -7.04
CA LYS A 634 -10.01 26.69 -6.65
C LYS A 634 -9.88 26.46 -5.15
N LEU A 635 -10.96 26.00 -4.52
CA LEU A 635 -10.92 25.44 -3.17
C LEU A 635 -10.90 23.93 -3.25
N PHE A 636 -10.10 23.30 -2.40
CA PHE A 636 -10.05 21.88 -2.18
C PHE A 636 -10.43 21.53 -0.75
N GLY A 637 -11.21 20.47 -0.57
CA GLY A 637 -11.53 19.93 0.74
C GLY A 637 -11.67 18.42 0.72
N SER A 638 -11.15 17.74 1.75
CA SER A 638 -11.35 16.31 1.95
C SER A 638 -11.47 15.98 3.43
N VAL A 639 -12.40 15.08 3.78
CA VAL A 639 -12.62 14.62 5.14
C VAL A 639 -12.80 13.11 5.12
N GLY A 640 -12.11 12.39 6.01
CA GLY A 640 -12.29 10.96 6.21
C GLY A 640 -12.32 10.61 7.68
N TYR A 641 -13.31 9.81 8.06
CA TYR A 641 -13.46 9.29 9.41
C TYR A 641 -14.02 7.88 9.38
N ALA A 642 -13.34 6.97 10.08
CA ALA A 642 -13.75 5.58 10.21
C ALA A 642 -13.80 5.15 11.68
N LYS A 643 -14.70 4.20 11.96
CA LYS A 643 -14.80 3.52 13.24
C LYS A 643 -14.88 2.02 12.99
N SER A 644 -14.04 1.26 13.68
CA SER A 644 -13.99 -0.20 13.59
C SER A 644 -14.45 -0.86 14.88
N LYS A 645 -14.92 -2.10 14.76
CA LYS A 645 -15.16 -3.03 15.86
C LYS A 645 -14.72 -4.43 15.40
N LEU A 646 -13.89 -5.06 16.22
CA LEU A 646 -13.48 -6.45 16.06
C LEU A 646 -14.23 -7.32 17.05
N SER A 647 -14.56 -8.56 16.72
CA SER A 647 -15.03 -9.52 17.70
C SER A 647 -13.86 -9.93 18.59
N GLY A 648 -14.08 -9.90 19.91
CA GLY A 648 -13.01 -10.09 20.91
C GLY A 648 -12.48 -8.78 21.46
N ASP A 649 -11.31 -8.85 22.08
CA ASP A 649 -10.76 -7.82 22.95
C ASP A 649 -9.85 -6.84 22.20
N ASN A 650 -9.43 -7.18 20.98
CA ASN A 650 -8.45 -6.40 20.23
C ASN A 650 -9.10 -5.35 19.36
N SER A 651 -8.39 -4.24 19.14
CA SER A 651 -8.78 -3.19 18.18
C SER A 651 -8.12 -3.41 16.82
N LEU A 652 -8.79 -2.96 15.74
CA LEU A 652 -8.15 -2.86 14.43
C LEU A 652 -7.24 -1.63 14.40
N LEU A 653 -5.95 -1.83 14.70
CA LEU A 653 -4.97 -0.75 14.81
C LEU A 653 -4.75 -0.01 13.48
N SER A 654 -5.04 -0.64 12.35
CA SER A 654 -4.96 -0.02 11.00
C SER A 654 -6.06 1.01 10.71
N THR A 655 -7.09 1.11 11.56
CA THR A 655 -8.13 2.15 11.44
C THR A 655 -7.55 3.52 11.72
N GLN A 656 -7.65 4.42 10.71
CA GLN A 656 -7.09 5.76 10.78
C GLN A 656 -7.93 6.69 11.69
N PRO A 657 -7.31 7.64 12.42
CA PRO A 657 -8.04 8.73 13.07
C PRO A 657 -8.61 9.69 12.04
N LEU A 658 -9.48 10.61 12.49
CA LEU A 658 -10.04 11.67 11.66
C LEU A 658 -8.92 12.42 10.91
N LYS A 659 -9.10 12.57 9.60
CA LYS A 659 -8.23 13.39 8.76
C LYS A 659 -9.07 14.39 7.98
N VAL A 660 -8.66 15.67 8.04
CA VAL A 660 -9.29 16.75 7.29
C VAL A 660 -8.22 17.48 6.51
N ILE A 661 -8.48 17.74 5.25
CA ILE A 661 -7.57 18.45 4.37
C ILE A 661 -8.36 19.61 3.74
N ALA A 662 -7.80 20.81 3.80
CA ALA A 662 -8.33 21.99 3.12
C ALA A 662 -7.21 22.64 2.32
N GLY A 663 -7.53 23.25 1.19
CA GLY A 663 -6.53 23.90 0.36
C GLY A 663 -7.13 25.00 -0.52
N ILE A 664 -6.28 25.94 -0.89
CA ILE A 664 -6.56 26.96 -1.88
C ILE A 664 -5.52 26.76 -2.98
N ASP A 665 -5.99 26.63 -4.20
CA ASP A 665 -5.21 26.40 -5.38
C ASP A 665 -5.38 27.58 -6.34
N TYR A 666 -4.30 27.99 -6.96
CA TYR A 666 -4.33 28.89 -8.10
C TYR A 666 -3.58 28.27 -9.27
N GLU A 667 -4.20 28.27 -10.42
CA GLU A 667 -3.59 27.86 -11.68
C GLU A 667 -3.85 28.93 -12.73
N SER A 668 -2.78 29.49 -13.29
CA SER A 668 -2.87 30.54 -14.29
C SER A 668 -3.67 30.05 -15.50
N PRO A 669 -4.59 30.85 -16.07
CA PRO A 669 -5.30 30.52 -17.29
C PRO A 669 -4.38 30.23 -18.50
N SER A 670 -3.17 30.73 -18.47
CA SER A 670 -2.13 30.39 -19.47
C SER A 670 -1.46 29.02 -19.24
N GLU A 671 -1.80 28.31 -18.16
CA GLU A 671 -1.20 27.04 -17.72
C GLU A 671 0.33 27.07 -17.54
N LYS A 672 0.91 28.28 -17.48
CA LYS A 672 2.36 28.45 -17.33
C LYS A 672 2.84 28.27 -15.90
N TRP A 673 1.99 28.53 -14.92
CA TRP A 673 2.35 28.36 -13.52
C TRP A 673 1.12 28.12 -12.65
N GLY A 674 1.34 27.50 -11.51
CA GLY A 674 0.30 27.27 -10.51
C GLY A 674 0.90 27.08 -9.14
N VAL A 675 0.12 27.45 -8.11
CA VAL A 675 0.47 27.28 -6.69
C VAL A 675 -0.68 26.56 -5.97
N PHE A 676 -0.33 25.61 -5.12
CA PHE A 676 -1.26 24.76 -4.42
C PHE A 676 -0.93 24.77 -2.93
N SER A 677 -1.95 24.87 -2.08
CA SER A 677 -1.76 24.81 -0.64
C SER A 677 -2.59 23.69 -0.02
N ARG A 678 -2.08 23.10 1.05
CA ARG A 678 -2.79 22.06 1.80
C ARG A 678 -2.59 22.25 3.29
N LEU A 679 -3.67 22.49 4.00
CA LEU A 679 -3.74 22.43 5.46
C LEU A 679 -4.34 21.09 5.85
N THR A 680 -3.55 20.23 6.47
CA THR A 680 -3.98 18.92 6.93
C THR A 680 -4.15 18.90 8.44
N TYR A 681 -5.35 18.58 8.93
CA TYR A 681 -5.60 18.22 10.31
C TYR A 681 -5.54 16.71 10.46
N LEU A 682 -4.68 16.22 11.34
CA LEU A 682 -4.57 14.84 11.77
C LEU A 682 -5.15 14.71 13.17
N GLY A 683 -6.18 13.89 13.33
CA GLY A 683 -6.81 13.63 14.62
C GLY A 683 -5.95 12.75 15.54
N ALA A 684 -6.17 12.83 16.82
CA ALA A 684 -5.57 11.94 17.81
C ALA A 684 -6.22 10.55 17.78
N LYS A 685 -5.42 9.49 17.93
CA LYS A 685 -5.92 8.13 18.20
C LYS A 685 -6.38 8.05 19.66
N LYS A 686 -7.53 7.45 19.91
CA LYS A 686 -8.07 7.28 21.27
C LYS A 686 -7.66 5.90 21.79
N ALA A 687 -7.32 5.81 23.09
CA ALA A 687 -6.91 4.58 23.75
C ALA A 687 -7.94 3.45 23.56
N LYS A 688 -9.22 3.72 23.77
CA LYS A 688 -10.31 2.75 23.57
C LYS A 688 -10.46 2.19 22.14
N ASP A 689 -9.85 2.83 21.16
CA ASP A 689 -9.83 2.40 19.76
C ASP A 689 -8.46 1.79 19.37
N ALA A 690 -7.60 1.51 20.38
CA ALA A 690 -6.27 0.97 20.23
C ALA A 690 -5.92 0.00 21.37
N GLN A 691 -6.78 -1.00 21.58
CA GLN A 691 -6.59 -2.03 22.60
C GLN A 691 -6.01 -3.31 22.00
N TYR A 692 -5.20 -4.01 22.77
CA TYR A 692 -4.60 -5.28 22.38
C TYR A 692 -4.43 -6.22 23.58
N THR A 693 -4.36 -7.50 23.31
CA THR A 693 -4.19 -8.54 24.32
C THR A 693 -2.71 -8.83 24.54
N VAL A 694 -2.34 -9.00 25.80
CA VAL A 694 -1.03 -9.50 26.24
C VAL A 694 -1.23 -10.63 27.24
N TYR A 695 -0.15 -11.42 27.43
CA TYR A 695 -0.08 -12.41 28.50
C TYR A 695 1.00 -11.95 29.47
N GLU A 696 0.63 -11.75 30.71
CA GLU A 696 1.52 -11.28 31.78
C GLU A 696 1.36 -12.18 33.00
N ASN A 697 2.44 -12.40 33.75
CA ASN A 697 2.39 -13.01 35.06
C ASN A 697 2.28 -11.92 36.15
N ASN A 698 1.61 -12.22 37.26
CA ASN A 698 1.47 -11.30 38.37
C ASN A 698 2.63 -11.40 39.40
N GLY A 699 3.72 -12.05 39.03
CA GLY A 699 4.91 -12.22 39.84
C GLY A 699 5.69 -13.45 39.41
N TRP A 700 6.89 -13.60 39.94
CA TRP A 700 7.77 -14.74 39.64
C TRP A 700 7.10 -16.05 40.02
N GLY A 701 7.00 -17.01 39.09
CA GLY A 701 6.37 -18.31 39.32
C GLY A 701 4.83 -18.34 39.29
N THR A 702 4.18 -17.20 38.94
CA THR A 702 2.71 -17.22 38.76
C THR A 702 2.33 -17.52 37.30
N PRO A 703 1.19 -18.25 37.07
CA PRO A 703 0.71 -18.51 35.70
C PRO A 703 0.47 -17.26 34.90
N LEU A 704 0.73 -17.36 33.59
CA LEU A 704 0.45 -16.30 32.64
C LEU A 704 -1.06 -16.05 32.51
N GLN A 705 -1.47 -14.80 32.61
CA GLN A 705 -2.88 -14.42 32.53
C GLN A 705 -3.08 -13.50 31.31
N LYS A 706 -4.17 -13.76 30.60
CA LYS A 706 -4.60 -12.92 29.49
C LYS A 706 -5.12 -11.59 30.00
N LYS A 707 -4.59 -10.49 29.49
CA LYS A 707 -4.96 -9.12 29.87
C LYS A 707 -5.15 -8.24 28.64
N VAL A 708 -6.22 -7.47 28.62
CA VAL A 708 -6.44 -6.45 27.59
C VAL A 708 -5.90 -5.12 28.12
N GLN A 709 -5.11 -4.45 27.31
CA GLN A 709 -4.54 -3.15 27.65
C GLN A 709 -4.58 -2.18 26.49
N ASP A 710 -4.50 -0.90 26.81
CA ASP A 710 -4.42 0.17 25.84
C ASP A 710 -3.03 0.18 25.18
N TYR A 711 -2.98 0.49 23.88
CA TYR A 711 -1.72 0.68 23.17
C TYR A 711 -0.95 1.86 23.78
N PRO A 712 0.31 1.70 24.15
CA PRO A 712 1.00 2.68 25.02
C PRO A 712 1.34 3.98 24.30
N TRP A 713 1.50 3.98 22.97
CA TRP A 713 1.96 5.14 22.23
C TRP A 713 0.90 5.63 21.24
N LEU A 714 0.18 6.67 21.62
CA LEU A 714 -0.88 7.27 20.81
C LEU A 714 -0.40 8.60 20.23
N ASN A 715 -0.74 8.86 18.96
CA ASN A 715 -0.47 10.15 18.36
C ASN A 715 -1.41 11.23 18.92
N LYS A 716 -0.87 12.45 19.04
CA LYS A 716 -1.65 13.66 19.33
C LYS A 716 -2.15 14.28 18.03
N SER A 717 -3.18 15.12 18.12
CA SER A 717 -3.65 15.86 16.94
C SER A 717 -2.61 16.89 16.49
N ALA A 718 -2.58 17.11 15.16
CA ALA A 718 -1.66 18.06 14.56
C ALA A 718 -2.27 18.77 13.35
N TYR A 719 -1.84 20.01 13.10
CA TYR A 719 -2.08 20.76 11.88
C TYR A 719 -0.74 20.85 11.12
N VAL A 720 -0.77 20.52 9.85
CA VAL A 720 0.40 20.55 8.96
C VAL A 720 0.03 21.35 7.72
N PHE A 721 0.87 22.31 7.36
CA PHE A 721 0.66 23.14 6.19
C PHE A 721 1.75 22.92 5.16
N ASP A 722 1.34 22.62 3.94
CA ASP A 722 2.19 22.35 2.79
C ASP A 722 1.85 23.34 1.67
N MET A 723 2.86 23.73 0.89
CA MET A 723 2.71 24.56 -0.30
C MET A 723 3.61 24.04 -1.41
N TYR A 724 3.09 23.91 -2.60
CA TYR A 724 3.84 23.45 -3.75
C TYR A 724 3.32 24.10 -5.03
N GLY A 725 4.10 24.05 -6.10
CA GLY A 725 3.69 24.66 -7.36
C GLY A 725 4.60 24.27 -8.52
N PHE A 726 4.24 24.77 -9.68
CA PHE A 726 5.00 24.57 -10.91
C PHE A 726 5.13 25.87 -11.72
N TYR A 727 6.18 25.90 -12.55
CA TYR A 727 6.41 26.95 -13.51
C TYR A 727 6.95 26.37 -14.82
N LYS A 728 6.35 26.77 -15.94
CA LYS A 728 6.73 26.39 -17.31
C LYS A 728 7.25 27.63 -18.05
N PRO A 729 8.57 27.94 -17.96
CA PRO A 729 9.15 29.07 -18.66
C PRO A 729 9.00 28.95 -20.16
N VAL A 730 9.11 27.75 -20.69
CA VAL A 730 8.91 27.37 -22.10
C VAL A 730 8.10 26.08 -22.20
N LYS A 731 7.53 25.75 -23.34
CA LYS A 731 6.60 24.62 -23.53
C LYS A 731 7.20 23.25 -23.15
N ASN A 732 8.52 23.11 -23.32
CA ASN A 732 9.23 21.85 -23.10
C ASN A 732 9.93 21.74 -21.76
N LEU A 733 9.89 22.76 -20.89
CA LEU A 733 10.54 22.78 -19.59
C LEU A 733 9.54 23.04 -18.49
N THR A 734 9.51 22.17 -17.49
CA THR A 734 8.69 22.32 -16.29
C THR A 734 9.55 22.27 -15.04
N LEU A 735 9.47 23.31 -14.24
CA LEU A 735 10.05 23.40 -12.89
C LEU A 735 8.94 23.13 -11.87
N ARG A 736 9.20 22.31 -10.84
CA ARG A 736 8.30 22.10 -9.71
C ARG A 736 9.04 22.28 -8.43
N ALA A 737 8.41 22.91 -7.45
CA ALA A 737 8.97 23.09 -6.12
C ALA A 737 7.88 22.96 -5.07
N GLY A 738 8.24 22.45 -3.90
CA GLY A 738 7.34 22.32 -2.77
C GLY A 738 8.06 22.47 -1.45
N VAL A 739 7.35 23.05 -0.49
CA VAL A 739 7.73 23.16 0.91
C VAL A 739 6.68 22.42 1.72
N TYR A 740 7.10 21.39 2.40
CA TYR A 740 6.22 20.54 3.23
C TYR A 740 6.47 20.82 4.69
N ASN A 741 5.39 20.75 5.50
CA ASN A 741 5.44 21.13 6.91
C ASN A 741 6.06 22.55 7.08
N LEU A 742 5.53 23.54 6.37
CA LEU A 742 6.07 24.91 6.28
C LEU A 742 6.36 25.52 7.66
N PHE A 743 5.49 25.27 8.65
CA PHE A 743 5.62 25.82 10.00
C PHE A 743 6.49 24.96 10.94
N ASN A 744 7.20 23.96 10.39
CA ASN A 744 8.08 23.06 11.13
C ASN A 744 7.43 22.41 12.35
N ARG A 745 6.17 21.97 12.23
CA ARG A 745 5.42 21.34 13.30
C ARG A 745 6.05 20.00 13.67
N LYS A 746 6.33 19.77 14.94
CA LYS A 746 6.72 18.46 15.47
C LYS A 746 5.47 17.62 15.73
N TYR A 747 5.33 16.48 15.07
CA TYR A 747 4.18 15.59 15.23
C TYR A 747 4.53 14.15 14.86
N THR A 748 3.71 13.22 15.31
CA THR A 748 3.75 11.81 14.92
C THR A 748 2.43 11.46 14.25
N THR A 749 2.47 10.55 13.30
CA THR A 749 1.26 9.95 12.73
C THR A 749 0.90 8.67 13.48
N TRP A 750 -0.37 8.26 13.41
CA TRP A 750 -0.76 6.96 13.95
C TRP A 750 -0.02 5.82 13.25
N ASP A 751 0.17 5.92 11.94
CA ASP A 751 0.89 4.92 11.14
C ASP A 751 2.36 4.74 11.56
N SER A 752 3.03 5.77 12.06
CA SER A 752 4.40 5.68 12.54
C SER A 752 4.54 5.05 13.94
N LEU A 753 3.45 5.02 14.71
CA LEU A 753 3.46 4.52 16.09
C LEU A 753 2.89 3.11 16.24
N ARG A 754 1.86 2.75 15.48
CA ARG A 754 1.07 1.52 15.66
C ARG A 754 1.81 0.20 15.41
N GLY A 755 3.06 0.23 14.98
CA GLY A 755 3.92 -0.94 14.79
C GLY A 755 5.13 -1.01 15.73
N LEU A 756 5.17 -0.16 16.77
CA LEU A 756 6.30 -0.11 17.69
C LEU A 756 6.13 -1.09 18.85
N TYR A 757 7.26 -1.60 19.35
CA TYR A 757 7.32 -2.56 20.43
C TYR A 757 8.35 -2.10 21.49
N SER A 758 8.11 -2.41 22.76
CA SER A 758 9.07 -2.09 23.84
C SER A 758 10.19 -3.12 24.03
N TYR A 759 10.11 -4.27 23.36
CA TYR A 759 11.07 -5.38 23.55
C TYR A 759 11.61 -6.00 22.27
N SER A 760 11.28 -5.47 21.13
CA SER A 760 11.78 -6.03 19.86
C SER A 760 13.24 -5.68 19.66
N THR A 761 13.95 -6.50 18.91
CA THR A 761 15.32 -6.20 18.45
C THR A 761 15.34 -5.13 17.36
N THR A 762 14.19 -4.85 16.72
CA THR A 762 13.98 -3.83 15.70
C THR A 762 12.72 -3.05 16.04
N ASN A 763 12.60 -1.81 15.63
CA ASN A 763 11.49 -0.91 15.99
C ASN A 763 11.22 -0.78 17.49
N ALA A 764 12.18 -1.17 18.31
CA ALA A 764 12.03 -1.07 19.73
C ALA A 764 12.12 0.39 20.18
N VAL A 765 11.28 0.75 21.13
CA VAL A 765 11.40 1.94 21.95
C VAL A 765 11.59 1.51 23.40
N ASP A 766 12.13 2.40 24.20
CA ASP A 766 12.26 2.17 25.65
C ASP A 766 10.86 2.00 26.27
N ARG A 767 10.77 1.30 27.41
CA ARG A 767 9.51 1.10 28.14
C ARG A 767 8.86 2.42 28.55
N ASP A 768 9.67 3.44 28.86
CA ASP A 768 9.23 4.77 29.24
C ASP A 768 8.92 5.65 28.00
N GLY A 769 8.97 5.10 26.78
CA GLY A 769 8.74 5.82 25.53
C GLY A 769 9.93 6.64 25.06
N LYS A 770 11.11 6.48 25.66
CA LYS A 770 12.34 7.08 25.13
C LYS A 770 12.61 6.53 23.73
N GLY A 771 13.03 7.38 22.80
CA GLY A 771 13.24 7.00 21.40
C GLY A 771 12.03 7.20 20.48
N LEU A 772 10.86 7.57 21.00
CA LEU A 772 9.68 7.89 20.16
C LEU A 772 9.93 9.06 19.20
N GLU A 773 10.86 9.94 19.54
CA GLU A 773 11.22 11.10 18.70
C GLU A 773 11.71 10.71 17.31
N ARG A 774 12.37 9.55 17.15
CA ARG A 774 12.85 9.09 15.85
C ARG A 774 11.74 8.73 14.88
N TYR A 775 10.51 8.53 15.38
CA TYR A 775 9.30 8.23 14.58
C TYR A 775 8.43 9.46 14.32
N ARG A 776 8.88 10.67 14.68
CA ARG A 776 8.22 11.91 14.27
C ARG A 776 8.26 12.06 12.76
N ALA A 777 7.21 12.63 12.20
CA ALA A 777 7.20 13.03 10.81
C ALA A 777 8.33 14.05 10.53
N PRO A 778 8.78 14.19 9.28
CA PRO A 778 9.80 15.16 8.92
C PRO A 778 9.44 16.58 9.34
N GLY A 779 10.43 17.36 9.75
CA GLY A 779 10.29 18.80 9.92
C GLY A 779 10.01 19.48 8.59
N ARG A 780 10.15 20.83 8.55
CA ARG A 780 10.08 21.58 7.29
C ARG A 780 11.11 21.02 6.30
N ASN A 781 10.61 20.60 5.15
CA ASN A 781 11.42 19.99 4.12
C ASN A 781 11.02 20.49 2.73
N TYR A 782 11.90 20.31 1.76
CA TYR A 782 11.77 20.86 0.42
C TYR A 782 11.89 19.74 -0.61
N ALA A 783 11.14 19.89 -1.70
CA ALA A 783 11.35 19.08 -2.89
C ALA A 783 11.37 19.99 -4.13
N VAL A 784 12.22 19.64 -5.08
CA VAL A 784 12.31 20.32 -6.38
C VAL A 784 12.42 19.28 -7.48
N SER A 785 11.88 19.59 -8.64
CA SER A 785 12.10 18.78 -9.84
C SER A 785 12.17 19.64 -11.09
N LEU A 786 13.01 19.21 -12.02
CA LEU A 786 13.17 19.76 -13.35
C LEU A 786 12.81 18.68 -14.36
N GLU A 787 11.84 18.93 -15.23
CA GLU A 787 11.43 18.02 -16.29
C GLU A 787 11.58 18.72 -17.65
N TRP A 788 12.30 18.09 -18.54
CA TRP A 788 12.53 18.57 -19.90
C TRP A 788 12.10 17.52 -20.92
N LYS A 789 11.26 17.94 -21.88
CA LYS A 789 10.80 17.11 -22.99
C LYS A 789 11.26 17.71 -24.32
N PHE A 790 11.72 16.85 -25.24
CA PHE A 790 12.21 17.25 -26.58
C PHE A 790 11.36 16.68 -27.68
#